data_df3e2d6f15f9236705c7ae7e133ebc49
#
_entry.id   df3e2d6f15f9236705c7ae7e133ebc49
#
_cell.length_a   1.000
_cell.length_b   1.000
_cell.length_c   1.000
_cell.angle_alpha   90.00
_cell.angle_beta   90.00
_cell.angle_gamma   90.00
#
_symmetry.space_group_name_H-M   'P 1'
#
loop_
_entity.id
_entity.type
_entity.pdbx_description
1 polymer ?
#
loop_
_entity_poly.entity_id
_entity_poly.type
_entity_poly.pdbx_seq_one_letter_code
_entity_poly.pdbx_strand_id
1 'polypeptide(L)'
;YKNWKADLAAIEQELRQDIEFGFNKEELAEARSNITAAAENAIKSWATAKSEDLASAIAQSAARDKVFTTPQEDWAISREVVENLTPEQCQAALKEAWTGAFPRVIVTSNKENSQGSAEIMKAYRESQTAKVQPYQADGRKDFSYKFGDPGKVTARTETADLGVTQLTLSNGVRVNLKPTEFDKDSINITFAVDGGELSRPEKASGLELFANAVMNGGGLKDHSNDELAAIMAGKKVGVGFSMTDRFFLLSGNTNREDLETQLQLQTAYLMHPGYRQDGVTLLRRAIPMIYNKMDHEVQGAMKKQVPAILYRNNPRFTFPTQEQLTSYQVKDVRDWVDAPLKNNYMEVTVTGDFRTEDIIPLLERTVGAVPKRAEAPATLDETLRHPAMADFNFSKDLTYDSSIDKTMVCLFWKTPGGENKKLARRLNMLKAVFYDRVFKGLREDMGETYSPSTGLNISETYPDDGYIITMSSGVMRNKEAVRSAIARIADDLGKGNITQEELDRARNPILNSMDRAQRDNGYWTSLLKDSQARPERLNQQRESIPDVKAITVEEVNKLAKDIFGKGEHLNLNILPDHPAAETPPAEKQADKADSPQAAVSPAAFCVRTTVIKTVNKDSGKNGYAIVISEKTAAMPDWKAVADKLAEKHGGTIVTVKDSVFSRLDTLKKMAPRFMAVVARPEEIDRVLVNDLHRLSRRLDDDPYGDCIWGIVTGYTPQAAMRIASATK
;
A
#
# COMPACT_ATOMS: atom_id res chain seq x y z
N TYR A 1 17.82 -15.07 -8.90
CA TYR A 1 18.07 -16.08 -7.83
C TYR A 1 19.22 -17.03 -8.24
N LYS A 2 20.44 -16.47 -8.33
CA LYS A 2 21.63 -17.32 -8.56
C LYS A 2 22.06 -18.09 -7.30
N ASN A 3 21.46 -17.77 -6.12
CA ASN A 3 21.97 -18.22 -4.82
C ASN A 3 20.90 -18.79 -3.88
N TRP A 4 19.78 -19.31 -4.42
CA TRP A 4 18.68 -19.83 -3.61
C TRP A 4 19.11 -20.89 -2.57
N LYS A 5 20.19 -21.63 -2.82
CA LYS A 5 20.75 -22.61 -1.88
C LYS A 5 21.33 -21.94 -0.64
N ALA A 6 22.03 -20.82 -0.82
CA ALA A 6 22.57 -20.05 0.31
C ALA A 6 21.45 -19.38 1.09
N ASP A 7 20.41 -18.85 0.39
CA ASP A 7 19.25 -18.26 1.04
C ASP A 7 18.46 -19.31 1.83
N LEU A 8 18.27 -20.52 1.29
CA LEU A 8 17.65 -21.64 1.99
C LEU A 8 18.48 -22.07 3.22
N ALA A 9 19.80 -22.13 3.06
CA ALA A 9 20.69 -22.51 4.15
C ALA A 9 20.64 -21.46 5.28
N ALA A 10 20.65 -20.17 4.96
CA ALA A 10 20.54 -19.11 5.95
C ALA A 10 19.25 -19.20 6.76
N ILE A 11 18.09 -19.36 6.07
CA ILE A 11 16.80 -19.49 6.74
C ILE A 11 16.73 -20.74 7.63
N GLU A 12 17.26 -21.87 7.15
CA GLU A 12 17.26 -23.12 7.93
C GLU A 12 18.15 -23.01 9.16
N GLN A 13 19.35 -22.44 9.01
CA GLN A 13 20.31 -22.30 10.09
C GLN A 13 19.83 -21.32 11.16
N GLU A 14 19.25 -20.20 10.77
CA GLU A 14 18.65 -19.21 11.69
C GLU A 14 17.51 -19.85 12.51
N LEU A 15 16.55 -20.49 11.81
CA LEU A 15 15.46 -21.19 12.50
C LEU A 15 15.96 -22.27 13.46
N ARG A 16 16.97 -23.06 13.06
CA ARG A 16 17.54 -24.10 13.89
C ARG A 16 18.31 -23.53 15.06
N GLN A 17 18.98 -22.40 14.90
CA GLN A 17 19.63 -21.65 15.96
C GLN A 17 18.61 -21.25 17.03
N ASP A 18 17.45 -20.67 16.62
CA ASP A 18 16.39 -20.29 17.55
C ASP A 18 15.77 -21.52 18.24
N ILE A 19 15.59 -22.63 17.52
CA ILE A 19 15.08 -23.88 18.09
C ILE A 19 16.08 -24.47 19.10
N GLU A 20 17.37 -24.50 18.79
CA GLU A 20 18.38 -25.14 19.63
C GLU A 20 18.73 -24.28 20.85
N PHE A 21 19.00 -22.99 20.66
CA PHE A 21 19.51 -22.09 21.68
C PHE A 21 18.47 -21.15 22.29
N GLY A 22 17.33 -20.96 21.61
CA GLY A 22 16.28 -20.04 22.06
C GLY A 22 16.64 -18.58 21.85
N PHE A 23 15.93 -17.72 22.57
CA PHE A 23 16.05 -16.28 22.51
C PHE A 23 16.81 -15.73 23.71
N ASN A 24 17.51 -14.60 23.54
CA ASN A 24 18.15 -13.94 24.67
C ASN A 24 17.18 -12.99 25.41
N LYS A 25 17.62 -12.49 26.57
CA LYS A 25 16.78 -11.60 27.40
C LYS A 25 16.58 -10.22 26.77
N GLU A 26 17.53 -9.75 25.99
CA GLU A 26 17.52 -8.49 25.30
C GLU A 26 16.48 -8.50 24.16
N GLU A 27 16.42 -9.55 23.38
CA GLU A 27 15.40 -9.75 22.33
C GLU A 27 13.99 -9.80 22.92
N LEU A 28 13.80 -10.55 24.02
CA LEU A 28 12.52 -10.60 24.70
C LEU A 28 12.13 -9.24 25.30
N ALA A 29 13.07 -8.51 25.88
CA ALA A 29 12.83 -7.17 26.43
C ALA A 29 12.42 -6.18 25.33
N GLU A 30 13.07 -6.23 24.18
CA GLU A 30 12.73 -5.44 23.00
C GLU A 30 11.32 -5.76 22.49
N ALA A 31 11.00 -7.03 22.27
CA ALA A 31 9.68 -7.46 21.84
C ALA A 31 8.59 -7.05 22.85
N ARG A 32 8.84 -7.22 24.16
CA ARG A 32 7.93 -6.81 25.22
C ARG A 32 7.69 -5.31 25.21
N SER A 33 8.74 -4.50 25.11
CA SER A 33 8.63 -3.04 25.04
C SER A 33 7.79 -2.59 23.86
N ASN A 34 8.01 -3.20 22.69
CA ASN A 34 7.25 -2.88 21.47
C ASN A 34 5.76 -3.26 21.59
N ILE A 35 5.45 -4.44 22.15
CA ILE A 35 4.06 -4.89 22.35
C ILE A 35 3.35 -3.98 23.36
N THR A 36 4.00 -3.65 24.47
CA THR A 36 3.44 -2.78 25.52
C THR A 36 3.16 -1.38 24.96
N ALA A 37 4.16 -0.76 24.32
CA ALA A 37 3.99 0.57 23.72
C ALA A 37 2.90 0.59 22.63
N ALA A 38 2.83 -0.44 21.79
CA ALA A 38 1.77 -0.54 20.78
C ALA A 38 0.36 -0.61 21.42
N ALA A 39 0.19 -1.40 22.49
CA ALA A 39 -1.06 -1.51 23.22
C ALA A 39 -1.45 -0.19 23.90
N GLU A 40 -0.53 0.45 24.59
CA GLU A 40 -0.76 1.74 25.25
C GLU A 40 -1.09 2.86 24.26
N ASN A 41 -0.38 2.95 23.14
CA ASN A 41 -0.69 3.92 22.09
C ASN A 41 -2.07 3.67 21.48
N ALA A 42 -2.46 2.39 21.25
CA ALA A 42 -3.79 2.04 20.77
C ALA A 42 -4.90 2.45 21.76
N ILE A 43 -4.68 2.26 23.06
CA ILE A 43 -5.60 2.69 24.13
C ILE A 43 -5.74 4.21 24.14
N LYS A 44 -4.62 4.95 24.12
CA LYS A 44 -4.62 6.43 24.15
C LYS A 44 -5.33 7.03 22.93
N SER A 45 -5.14 6.47 21.74
CA SER A 45 -5.72 6.95 20.48
C SER A 45 -7.16 6.50 20.24
N TRP A 46 -7.70 5.55 21.02
CA TRP A 46 -9.02 4.97 20.82
C TRP A 46 -10.16 5.98 20.83
N ALA A 47 -10.07 7.02 21.68
CA ALA A 47 -11.11 8.04 21.80
C ALA A 47 -11.34 8.85 20.51
N THR A 48 -10.37 8.88 19.60
CA THR A 48 -10.44 9.58 18.31
C THR A 48 -10.43 8.63 17.11
N ALA A 49 -10.69 7.33 17.34
CA ALA A 49 -10.76 6.32 16.29
C ALA A 49 -11.84 6.69 15.25
N LYS A 50 -11.50 6.59 13.97
CA LYS A 50 -12.42 6.93 12.88
C LYS A 50 -13.53 5.89 12.77
N SER A 51 -14.78 6.34 12.57
CA SER A 51 -15.96 5.45 12.46
C SER A 51 -15.80 4.39 11.35
N GLU A 52 -15.14 4.73 10.25
CA GLU A 52 -14.85 3.80 9.14
C GLU A 52 -13.89 2.68 9.54
N ASP A 53 -12.87 2.99 10.37
CA ASP A 53 -11.92 2.00 10.88
C ASP A 53 -12.61 1.07 11.88
N LEU A 54 -13.45 1.63 12.76
CA LEU A 54 -14.26 0.85 13.71
C LEU A 54 -15.24 -0.07 12.98
N ALA A 55 -15.96 0.44 11.98
CA ALA A 55 -16.88 -0.36 11.17
C ALA A 55 -16.15 -1.51 10.46
N SER A 56 -14.97 -1.23 9.90
CA SER A 56 -14.12 -2.24 9.25
C SER A 56 -13.64 -3.30 10.25
N ALA A 57 -13.21 -2.89 11.46
CA ALA A 57 -12.74 -3.80 12.50
C ALA A 57 -13.88 -4.71 13.01
N ILE A 58 -15.07 -4.16 13.23
CA ILE A 58 -16.27 -4.93 13.61
C ILE A 58 -16.63 -5.94 12.52
N ALA A 59 -16.68 -5.50 11.25
CA ALA A 59 -16.99 -6.38 10.13
C ALA A 59 -15.97 -7.52 9.97
N GLN A 60 -14.66 -7.23 10.15
CA GLN A 60 -13.60 -8.25 10.09
C GLN A 60 -13.68 -9.23 11.27
N SER A 61 -14.03 -8.76 12.46
CA SER A 61 -14.23 -9.60 13.65
C SER A 61 -15.40 -10.55 13.43
N ALA A 62 -16.54 -10.04 12.98
CA ALA A 62 -17.71 -10.82 12.64
C ALA A 62 -17.42 -11.86 11.53
N ALA A 63 -16.71 -11.48 10.46
CA ALA A 63 -16.35 -12.39 9.37
C ALA A 63 -15.41 -13.53 9.79
N ARG A 64 -14.70 -13.38 10.91
CA ARG A 64 -13.77 -14.37 11.48
C ARG A 64 -14.33 -15.09 12.69
N ASP A 65 -15.60 -14.91 13.00
CA ASP A 65 -16.27 -15.45 14.20
C ASP A 65 -15.52 -15.08 15.50
N LYS A 66 -15.07 -13.83 15.60
CA LYS A 66 -14.38 -13.28 16.76
C LYS A 66 -15.24 -12.23 17.45
N VAL A 67 -15.21 -12.23 18.76
CA VAL A 67 -15.78 -11.13 19.56
C VAL A 67 -14.95 -9.87 19.27
N PHE A 68 -15.62 -8.78 18.92
CA PHE A 68 -14.98 -7.47 18.80
C PHE A 68 -14.65 -6.96 20.19
N THR A 69 -13.40 -6.61 20.42
CA THR A 69 -12.87 -6.07 21.68
C THR A 69 -12.21 -4.72 21.44
N THR A 70 -12.23 -3.87 22.45
CA THR A 70 -11.48 -2.61 22.45
C THR A 70 -9.99 -2.87 22.71
N PRO A 71 -9.08 -1.96 22.33
CA PRO A 71 -7.66 -2.08 22.67
C PRO A 71 -7.41 -2.23 24.18
N GLN A 72 -8.24 -1.63 25.01
CA GLN A 72 -8.15 -1.73 26.46
C GLN A 72 -8.49 -3.14 26.97
N GLU A 73 -9.52 -3.76 26.39
CA GLU A 73 -9.91 -5.15 26.71
C GLU A 73 -8.85 -6.13 26.19
N ASP A 74 -8.36 -5.94 24.96
CA ASP A 74 -7.29 -6.76 24.40
C ASP A 74 -6.02 -6.74 25.26
N TRP A 75 -5.65 -5.54 25.72
CA TRP A 75 -4.51 -5.37 26.62
C TRP A 75 -4.75 -6.00 27.99
N ALA A 76 -5.93 -5.85 28.56
CA ALA A 76 -6.28 -6.48 29.83
C ALA A 76 -6.17 -8.02 29.78
N ILE A 77 -6.50 -8.62 28.62
CA ILE A 77 -6.40 -10.08 28.38
C ILE A 77 -4.94 -10.53 28.22
N SER A 78 -4.12 -9.74 27.52
CA SER A 78 -2.76 -10.17 27.09
C SER A 78 -1.65 -9.71 28.03
N ARG A 79 -1.88 -8.69 28.82
CA ARG A 79 -0.86 -8.01 29.63
C ARG A 79 -0.11 -8.96 30.56
N GLU A 80 -0.80 -9.77 31.34
CA GLU A 80 -0.19 -10.68 32.31
C GLU A 80 0.77 -11.68 31.62
N VAL A 81 0.38 -12.17 30.45
CA VAL A 81 1.20 -13.08 29.67
C VAL A 81 2.44 -12.35 29.14
N VAL A 82 2.28 -11.16 28.55
CA VAL A 82 3.37 -10.37 27.99
C VAL A 82 4.39 -9.98 29.06
N GLU A 83 3.93 -9.54 30.24
CA GLU A 83 4.81 -9.11 31.35
C GLU A 83 5.61 -10.28 31.94
N ASN A 84 5.04 -11.50 31.99
CA ASN A 84 5.66 -12.66 32.65
C ASN A 84 6.29 -13.67 31.69
N LEU A 85 6.28 -13.42 30.38
CA LEU A 85 6.87 -14.32 29.39
C LEU A 85 8.40 -14.40 29.59
N THR A 86 8.94 -15.64 29.48
CA THR A 86 10.39 -15.88 29.57
C THR A 86 10.97 -16.36 28.22
N PRO A 87 12.30 -16.25 28.01
CA PRO A 87 12.93 -16.78 26.81
C PRO A 87 12.68 -18.27 26.60
N GLU A 88 12.68 -19.03 27.70
CA GLU A 88 12.45 -20.48 27.68
C GLU A 88 11.02 -20.82 27.25
N GLN A 89 10.03 -20.04 27.67
CA GLN A 89 8.65 -20.19 27.23
C GLN A 89 8.50 -19.86 25.74
N CYS A 90 9.18 -18.82 25.25
CA CYS A 90 9.20 -18.48 23.83
C CYS A 90 9.83 -19.61 23.00
N GLN A 91 10.96 -20.14 23.44
CA GLN A 91 11.61 -21.28 22.79
C GLN A 91 10.73 -22.54 22.81
N ALA A 92 10.08 -22.82 23.94
CA ALA A 92 9.15 -23.96 24.05
C ALA A 92 7.98 -23.84 23.07
N ALA A 93 7.39 -22.66 22.97
CA ALA A 93 6.31 -22.36 22.01
C ALA A 93 6.78 -22.51 20.55
N LEU A 94 8.00 -22.04 20.23
CA LEU A 94 8.59 -22.24 18.90
C LEU A 94 8.81 -23.71 18.60
N LYS A 95 9.36 -24.48 19.55
CA LYS A 95 9.54 -25.93 19.42
C LYS A 95 8.21 -26.64 19.19
N GLU A 96 7.18 -26.29 19.96
CA GLU A 96 5.83 -26.85 19.80
C GLU A 96 5.22 -26.52 18.42
N ALA A 97 5.33 -25.27 17.99
CA ALA A 97 4.83 -24.85 16.68
C ALA A 97 5.57 -25.53 15.52
N TRP A 98 6.84 -25.90 15.71
CA TRP A 98 7.70 -26.51 14.70
C TRP A 98 7.81 -28.04 14.79
N THR A 99 7.05 -28.71 15.65
CA THR A 99 7.08 -30.17 15.84
C THR A 99 6.42 -30.99 14.72
N GLY A 100 6.07 -30.36 13.60
CA GLY A 100 5.56 -31.08 12.42
C GLY A 100 6.58 -32.02 11.82
N ALA A 101 6.17 -33.26 11.52
CA ALA A 101 7.04 -34.35 11.09
C ALA A 101 7.86 -34.09 9.80
N PHE A 102 7.46 -33.08 8.97
CA PHE A 102 8.16 -32.76 7.73
C PHE A 102 8.00 -31.27 7.38
N PRO A 103 9.09 -30.50 7.36
CA PRO A 103 9.07 -29.14 6.85
C PRO A 103 8.70 -29.14 5.36
N ARG A 104 7.84 -28.22 4.96
CA ARG A 104 7.53 -27.98 3.54
C ARG A 104 8.46 -26.88 3.03
N VAL A 105 9.35 -27.24 2.11
CA VAL A 105 10.25 -26.28 1.46
C VAL A 105 9.71 -25.97 0.08
N ILE A 106 9.43 -24.70 -0.20
CA ILE A 106 8.97 -24.21 -1.50
C ILE A 106 10.01 -23.21 -2.00
N VAL A 107 10.55 -23.47 -3.19
CA VAL A 107 11.43 -22.55 -3.89
C VAL A 107 10.71 -22.09 -5.16
N THR A 108 10.42 -20.79 -5.26
CA THR A 108 9.83 -20.19 -6.45
C THR A 108 10.91 -19.51 -7.29
N SER A 109 10.93 -19.79 -8.58
CA SER A 109 11.90 -19.22 -9.52
C SER A 109 11.25 -18.98 -10.88
N ASN A 110 11.75 -17.97 -11.60
CA ASN A 110 11.39 -17.73 -13.01
C ASN A 110 12.20 -18.59 -13.99
N LYS A 111 13.04 -19.48 -13.50
CA LYS A 111 13.79 -20.46 -14.30
C LYS A 111 13.39 -21.86 -13.86
N GLU A 112 13.20 -22.73 -14.83
CA GLU A 112 12.97 -24.14 -14.57
C GLU A 112 14.19 -24.75 -13.87
N ASN A 113 13.95 -25.44 -12.75
CA ASN A 113 14.96 -26.22 -12.09
C ASN A 113 14.85 -27.66 -12.57
N SER A 114 15.71 -28.07 -13.51
CA SER A 114 15.71 -29.39 -14.12
C SER A 114 15.91 -30.55 -13.13
N GLN A 115 16.48 -30.29 -11.96
CA GLN A 115 16.69 -31.27 -10.89
C GLN A 115 15.57 -31.28 -9.84
N GLY A 116 14.66 -30.29 -9.89
CA GLY A 116 13.42 -30.26 -9.14
C GLY A 116 13.56 -30.38 -7.62
N SER A 117 12.64 -31.13 -7.02
CA SER A 117 12.56 -31.31 -5.57
C SER A 117 13.76 -32.03 -4.95
N ALA A 118 14.46 -32.87 -5.71
CA ALA A 118 15.62 -33.60 -5.22
C ALA A 118 16.79 -32.67 -4.86
N GLU A 119 17.03 -31.64 -5.68
CA GLU A 119 18.08 -30.65 -5.42
C GLU A 119 17.74 -29.74 -4.24
N ILE A 120 16.46 -29.36 -4.10
CA ILE A 120 15.99 -28.58 -2.96
C ILE A 120 16.19 -29.38 -1.66
N MET A 121 15.79 -30.64 -1.65
CA MET A 121 15.97 -31.51 -0.48
C MET A 121 17.45 -31.78 -0.16
N LYS A 122 18.29 -31.88 -1.17
CA LYS A 122 19.74 -32.03 -0.99
C LYS A 122 20.31 -30.78 -0.32
N ALA A 123 20.01 -29.57 -0.84
CA ALA A 123 20.47 -28.31 -0.27
C ALA A 123 19.99 -28.12 1.17
N TYR A 124 18.74 -28.47 1.46
CA TYR A 124 18.18 -28.44 2.81
C TYR A 124 18.94 -29.36 3.79
N ARG A 125 19.19 -30.62 3.37
CA ARG A 125 19.94 -31.58 4.20
C ARG A 125 21.40 -31.16 4.41
N GLU A 126 22.05 -30.60 3.38
CA GLU A 126 23.40 -30.06 3.49
C GLU A 126 23.45 -28.91 4.50
N SER A 127 22.46 -28.02 4.50
CA SER A 127 22.35 -26.97 5.50
C SER A 127 22.26 -27.52 6.93
N GLN A 128 21.48 -28.59 7.13
CA GLN A 128 21.31 -29.22 8.45
C GLN A 128 22.61 -29.79 9.04
N THR A 129 23.65 -29.99 8.22
CA THR A 129 24.97 -30.45 8.71
C THR A 129 25.84 -29.33 9.26
N ALA A 130 25.54 -28.08 8.97
CA ALA A 130 26.27 -26.93 9.48
C ALA A 130 26.01 -26.76 10.99
N LYS A 131 27.06 -26.45 11.75
CA LYS A 131 26.92 -26.11 13.17
C LYS A 131 26.37 -24.70 13.31
N VAL A 132 25.32 -24.55 14.09
CA VAL A 132 24.82 -23.25 14.53
C VAL A 132 25.40 -22.88 15.89
N GLN A 133 25.45 -21.60 16.20
CA GLN A 133 26.00 -21.06 17.44
C GLN A 133 24.91 -20.22 18.14
N PRO A 134 24.96 -20.09 19.48
CA PRO A 134 24.06 -19.17 20.15
C PRO A 134 24.22 -17.76 19.62
N TYR A 135 23.12 -17.01 19.55
CA TYR A 135 23.17 -15.59 19.20
C TYR A 135 24.06 -14.82 20.21
N GLN A 136 24.98 -14.03 19.69
CA GLN A 136 25.79 -13.14 20.51
C GLN A 136 25.21 -11.73 20.40
N ALA A 137 24.71 -11.20 21.52
CA ALA A 137 24.24 -9.83 21.56
C ALA A 137 25.43 -8.88 21.39
N ASP A 138 25.44 -8.12 20.32
CA ASP A 138 26.37 -7.00 20.17
C ASP A 138 26.00 -5.92 21.21
N GLY A 139 27.03 -5.38 21.90
CA GLY A 139 26.80 -4.33 22.88
C GLY A 139 26.09 -3.14 22.28
N ARG A 140 24.89 -2.80 22.77
CA ARG A 140 24.09 -1.68 22.29
C ARG A 140 24.86 -0.37 22.53
N LYS A 141 24.97 0.44 21.46
CA LYS A 141 25.47 1.82 21.57
C LYS A 141 24.33 2.72 22.02
N ASP A 142 24.62 3.67 22.89
CA ASP A 142 23.65 4.66 23.32
C ASP A 142 23.30 5.63 22.17
N PHE A 143 22.03 5.97 22.02
CA PHE A 143 21.61 7.04 21.13
C PHE A 143 22.00 8.39 21.72
N SER A 144 23.12 8.94 21.27
CA SER A 144 23.70 10.18 21.79
C SER A 144 24.23 11.04 20.66
N TYR A 145 23.43 12.06 20.27
CA TYR A 145 23.79 13.07 19.27
C TYR A 145 23.78 14.45 19.88
N LYS A 146 24.84 15.25 19.64
CA LYS A 146 24.95 16.65 20.02
C LYS A 146 24.89 17.50 18.75
N PHE A 147 24.01 18.50 18.72
CA PHE A 147 23.76 19.33 17.54
C PHE A 147 24.40 20.71 17.61
N GLY A 148 24.76 21.18 18.78
CA GLY A 148 25.34 22.50 19.06
C GLY A 148 24.69 23.15 20.27
N ASP A 149 24.95 24.45 20.45
CA ASP A 149 24.27 25.24 21.49
C ASP A 149 22.80 25.47 21.10
N PRO A 150 21.87 25.45 22.07
CA PRO A 150 20.46 25.71 21.81
C PRO A 150 20.23 27.06 21.11
N GLY A 151 19.45 27.03 20.04
CA GLY A 151 18.97 28.24 19.38
C GLY A 151 17.91 28.98 20.23
N LYS A 152 17.44 30.11 19.71
CA LYS A 152 16.41 30.93 20.35
C LYS A 152 15.34 31.29 19.32
N VAL A 153 14.09 31.41 19.77
CA VAL A 153 13.03 32.03 18.97
C VAL A 153 13.34 33.52 18.81
N THR A 154 13.45 33.96 17.57
CA THR A 154 13.71 35.39 17.21
C THR A 154 12.49 36.13 16.68
N ALA A 155 11.51 35.37 16.15
CA ALA A 155 10.23 35.93 15.72
C ALA A 155 9.10 34.91 15.97
N ARG A 156 7.92 35.43 16.31
CA ARG A 156 6.69 34.65 16.51
C ARG A 156 5.50 35.38 15.86
N THR A 157 4.74 34.70 15.05
CA THR A 157 3.50 35.20 14.43
C THR A 157 2.38 34.20 14.66
N GLU A 158 1.21 34.71 14.99
CA GLU A 158 0.02 33.85 15.20
C GLU A 158 -1.05 34.14 14.16
N THR A 159 -1.60 33.08 13.60
CA THR A 159 -2.74 33.11 12.69
C THR A 159 -3.90 32.43 13.42
N ALA A 160 -4.56 33.22 14.29
CA ALA A 160 -5.51 32.72 15.29
C ALA A 160 -6.70 31.99 14.68
N ASP A 161 -7.26 32.47 13.56
CA ASP A 161 -8.40 31.85 12.85
C ASP A 161 -8.10 30.47 12.29
N LEU A 162 -6.83 30.19 11.98
CA LEU A 162 -6.37 28.87 11.53
C LEU A 162 -5.70 28.06 12.67
N GLY A 163 -5.52 28.65 13.86
CA GLY A 163 -4.81 28.03 14.98
C GLY A 163 -3.36 27.66 14.62
N VAL A 164 -2.67 28.51 13.91
CA VAL A 164 -1.29 28.31 13.44
C VAL A 164 -0.36 29.31 14.11
N THR A 165 0.72 28.82 14.71
CA THR A 165 1.83 29.64 15.21
C THR A 165 3.06 29.42 14.33
N GLN A 166 3.64 30.49 13.82
CA GLN A 166 4.85 30.48 13.00
C GLN A 166 6.01 31.10 13.78
N LEU A 167 7.14 30.42 13.81
CA LEU A 167 8.36 30.85 14.51
C LEU A 167 9.53 30.94 13.55
N THR A 168 10.47 31.83 13.87
CA THR A 168 11.82 31.85 13.28
C THR A 168 12.82 31.60 14.40
N LEU A 169 13.71 30.65 14.19
CA LEU A 169 14.81 30.38 15.12
C LEU A 169 16.07 31.16 14.74
N SER A 170 16.96 31.39 15.71
CA SER A 170 18.19 32.19 15.55
C SER A 170 19.13 31.67 14.45
N ASN A 171 19.06 30.38 14.13
CA ASN A 171 19.83 29.75 13.06
C ASN A 171 19.13 29.84 11.68
N GLY A 172 17.99 30.52 11.56
CA GLY A 172 17.24 30.69 10.31
C GLY A 172 16.17 29.61 10.03
N VAL A 173 16.08 28.56 10.85
CA VAL A 173 15.02 27.56 10.72
C VAL A 173 13.64 28.20 10.92
N ARG A 174 12.69 27.91 10.03
CA ARG A 174 11.29 28.29 10.15
C ARG A 174 10.51 27.15 10.79
N VAL A 175 9.56 27.46 11.67
CA VAL A 175 8.74 26.47 12.34
C VAL A 175 7.27 26.84 12.19
N ASN A 176 6.45 25.87 11.79
CA ASN A 176 5.00 25.99 11.68
C ASN A 176 4.36 25.03 12.68
N LEU A 177 3.65 25.54 13.69
CA LEU A 177 3.01 24.79 14.74
C LEU A 177 1.50 24.87 14.59
N LYS A 178 0.83 23.71 14.58
CA LYS A 178 -0.62 23.61 14.60
C LYS A 178 -1.09 22.56 15.60
N PRO A 179 -1.32 22.94 16.85
CA PRO A 179 -1.98 22.09 17.83
C PRO A 179 -3.39 21.70 17.37
N THR A 180 -3.74 20.42 17.49
CA THR A 180 -5.05 19.88 17.12
C THR A 180 -5.49 18.81 18.12
N GLU A 181 -6.81 18.52 18.11
CA GLU A 181 -7.41 17.42 18.88
C GLU A 181 -7.97 16.33 17.95
N PHE A 182 -7.52 16.28 16.68
CA PHE A 182 -8.07 15.37 15.68
C PHE A 182 -7.72 13.91 15.96
N ASP A 183 -6.47 13.65 16.35
CA ASP A 183 -5.96 12.34 16.71
C ASP A 183 -5.27 12.45 18.08
N LYS A 184 -5.84 11.80 19.09
CA LYS A 184 -5.32 11.84 20.47
C LYS A 184 -3.93 11.20 20.54
N ASP A 185 -3.02 11.85 21.27
CA ASP A 185 -1.63 11.40 21.47
C ASP A 185 -0.91 11.05 20.15
N SER A 186 -1.17 11.87 19.11
CA SER A 186 -0.56 11.72 17.80
C SER A 186 -0.04 13.06 17.29
N ILE A 187 1.25 13.11 16.93
CA ILE A 187 1.95 14.31 16.49
C ILE A 187 2.72 13.98 15.21
N ASN A 188 2.40 14.68 14.13
CA ASN A 188 3.16 14.59 12.87
C ASN A 188 4.22 15.68 12.83
N ILE A 189 5.43 15.32 12.44
CA ILE A 189 6.56 16.24 12.29
C ILE A 189 7.16 16.04 10.91
N THR A 190 7.33 17.13 10.17
CA THR A 190 8.01 17.11 8.86
C THR A 190 9.03 18.24 8.79
N PHE A 191 10.26 17.90 8.43
CA PHE A 191 11.31 18.84 8.05
C PHE A 191 11.30 18.91 6.53
N ALA A 192 11.00 20.07 5.96
CA ALA A 192 11.03 20.33 4.54
C ALA A 192 12.27 21.16 4.21
N VAL A 193 13.26 20.53 3.60
CA VAL A 193 14.53 21.16 3.23
C VAL A 193 14.53 21.47 1.75
N ASP A 194 14.79 22.71 1.37
CA ASP A 194 14.81 23.17 -0.03
C ASP A 194 15.84 22.41 -0.87
N GLY A 195 15.43 21.99 -2.08
CA GLY A 195 16.22 21.16 -2.99
C GLY A 195 15.34 20.26 -3.84
N GLY A 196 15.00 19.08 -3.30
CA GLY A 196 14.11 18.13 -3.96
C GLY A 196 14.57 17.65 -5.34
N GLU A 197 13.63 17.15 -6.15
CA GLU A 197 13.93 16.56 -7.47
C GLU A 197 14.44 17.61 -8.48
N LEU A 198 14.04 18.89 -8.36
CA LEU A 198 14.53 19.96 -9.23
C LEU A 198 16.04 20.19 -9.11
N SER A 199 16.62 19.92 -7.92
CA SER A 199 18.07 20.01 -7.70
C SER A 199 18.86 18.80 -8.19
N ARG A 200 18.15 17.72 -8.63
CA ARG A 200 18.79 16.51 -9.17
C ARG A 200 19.57 16.83 -10.44
N PRO A 201 20.79 16.28 -10.62
CA PRO A 201 21.52 16.41 -11.88
C PRO A 201 20.67 15.95 -13.07
N GLU A 202 20.61 16.73 -14.13
CA GLU A 202 19.65 16.56 -15.24
C GLU A 202 19.66 15.13 -15.82
N LYS A 203 20.84 14.54 -16.03
CA LYS A 203 21.00 13.23 -16.65
C LYS A 203 20.89 12.05 -15.66
N ALA A 204 20.65 12.33 -14.38
CA ALA A 204 20.62 11.31 -13.33
C ALA A 204 19.19 10.76 -13.10
N SER A 205 18.54 10.28 -14.18
CA SER A 205 17.21 9.66 -14.08
C SER A 205 17.22 8.48 -13.10
N GLY A 206 16.29 8.44 -12.15
CA GLY A 206 16.17 7.40 -11.13
C GLY A 206 17.06 7.58 -9.91
N LEU A 207 17.90 8.62 -9.85
CA LEU A 207 18.71 8.90 -8.65
C LEU A 207 17.82 9.16 -7.43
N GLU A 208 16.61 9.71 -7.63
CA GLU A 208 15.62 9.91 -6.57
C GLU A 208 15.15 8.57 -5.95
N LEU A 209 14.96 7.55 -6.76
CA LEU A 209 14.59 6.21 -6.28
C LEU A 209 15.74 5.59 -5.47
N PHE A 210 16.96 5.79 -5.97
CA PHE A 210 18.17 5.31 -5.31
C PHE A 210 18.42 6.08 -4.00
N ALA A 211 18.22 7.39 -3.97
CA ALA A 211 18.34 8.23 -2.79
C ALA A 211 17.33 7.83 -1.70
N ASN A 212 16.07 7.56 -2.08
CA ASN A 212 15.07 7.05 -1.14
C ASN A 212 15.53 5.73 -0.47
N ALA A 213 16.10 4.80 -1.24
CA ALA A 213 16.60 3.54 -0.68
C ALA A 213 17.80 3.74 0.24
N VAL A 214 18.77 4.57 -0.16
CA VAL A 214 19.97 4.89 0.66
C VAL A 214 19.60 5.57 1.96
N MET A 215 18.73 6.58 1.91
CA MET A 215 18.37 7.39 3.08
C MET A 215 17.50 6.61 4.06
N ASN A 216 16.52 5.84 3.58
CA ASN A 216 15.63 5.06 4.45
C ASN A 216 16.29 3.76 4.95
N GLY A 217 17.20 3.16 4.17
CA GLY A 217 17.91 1.94 4.55
C GLY A 217 19.28 2.17 5.23
N GLY A 218 19.81 3.40 5.17
CA GLY A 218 21.17 3.70 5.61
C GLY A 218 21.33 3.98 7.10
N GLY A 219 20.25 4.16 7.84
CA GLY A 219 20.33 4.54 9.27
C GLY A 219 21.05 5.87 9.50
N LEU A 220 21.76 5.96 10.60
CA LEU A 220 22.60 7.10 10.99
C LEU A 220 24.08 6.77 10.86
N LYS A 221 24.93 7.79 10.88
CA LYS A 221 26.40 7.62 10.78
C LYS A 221 26.92 6.56 11.74
N ASP A 222 26.50 6.60 12.99
CA ASP A 222 27.03 5.74 14.06
C ASP A 222 26.11 4.56 14.40
N HIS A 223 24.92 4.48 13.81
CA HIS A 223 23.91 3.45 14.07
C HIS A 223 23.30 2.91 12.77
N SER A 224 23.24 1.60 12.60
CA SER A 224 22.46 0.95 11.56
C SER A 224 20.96 1.06 11.85
N ASN A 225 20.11 0.69 10.88
CA ASN A 225 18.65 0.65 11.11
C ASN A 225 18.27 -0.39 12.18
N ASP A 226 18.97 -1.53 12.24
CA ASP A 226 18.72 -2.58 13.23
C ASP A 226 19.12 -2.12 14.62
N GLU A 227 20.28 -1.46 14.76
CA GLU A 227 20.70 -0.84 16.03
C GLU A 227 19.68 0.24 16.48
N LEU A 228 19.20 1.07 15.53
CA LEU A 228 18.17 2.08 15.85
C LEU A 228 16.83 1.45 16.27
N ALA A 229 16.41 0.39 15.61
CA ALA A 229 15.17 -0.33 15.97
C ALA A 229 15.27 -0.87 17.42
N ALA A 230 16.40 -1.46 17.78
CA ALA A 230 16.64 -1.96 19.12
C ALA A 230 16.72 -0.85 20.19
N ILE A 231 17.41 0.28 19.89
CA ILE A 231 17.52 1.44 20.79
C ILE A 231 16.17 2.12 21.00
N MET A 232 15.35 2.19 19.95
CA MET A 232 14.03 2.86 19.97
C MET A 232 12.89 1.93 20.37
N ALA A 233 13.19 0.69 20.76
CA ALA A 233 12.17 -0.27 21.16
C ALA A 233 11.29 0.28 22.30
N GLY A 234 9.98 0.15 22.14
CA GLY A 234 8.98 0.69 23.07
C GLY A 234 8.67 2.18 22.88
N LYS A 235 9.29 2.87 21.92
CA LYS A 235 9.02 4.27 21.61
C LYS A 235 8.23 4.40 20.30
N LYS A 236 7.35 5.38 20.24
CA LYS A 236 6.65 5.77 19.02
C LYS A 236 7.46 6.80 18.26
N VAL A 237 8.53 6.36 17.60
CA VAL A 237 9.45 7.23 16.83
C VAL A 237 9.86 6.57 15.52
N GLY A 238 10.15 7.39 14.53
CA GLY A 238 10.63 6.93 13.23
C GLY A 238 10.85 8.08 12.27
N VAL A 239 11.70 7.88 11.27
CA VAL A 239 11.99 8.88 10.25
C VAL A 239 11.88 8.23 8.87
N GLY A 240 11.02 8.77 8.03
CA GLY A 240 10.95 8.46 6.60
C GLY A 240 11.53 9.61 5.79
N PHE A 241 12.46 9.29 4.90
CA PHE A 241 12.95 10.22 3.88
C PHE A 241 12.12 10.07 2.61
N SER A 242 11.68 11.19 2.06
CA SER A 242 11.04 11.28 0.75
C SER A 242 11.38 12.63 0.11
N MET A 243 10.93 12.84 -1.12
CA MET A 243 11.12 14.12 -1.78
C MET A 243 9.91 14.52 -2.62
N THR A 244 9.81 15.81 -2.85
CA THR A 244 8.93 16.44 -3.84
C THR A 244 9.79 17.13 -4.88
N ASP A 245 9.18 17.76 -5.87
CA ASP A 245 9.93 18.56 -6.83
C ASP A 245 10.89 19.56 -6.15
N ARG A 246 10.47 20.18 -5.04
CA ARG A 246 11.18 21.28 -4.38
C ARG A 246 11.85 20.96 -3.05
N PHE A 247 11.43 19.90 -2.37
CA PHE A 247 11.87 19.65 -1.00
C PHE A 247 12.32 18.21 -0.79
N PHE A 248 13.41 18.06 -0.05
CA PHE A 248 13.70 16.83 0.68
C PHE A 248 12.88 16.85 1.98
N LEU A 249 12.19 15.76 2.26
CA LEU A 249 11.30 15.65 3.42
C LEU A 249 11.85 14.59 4.38
N LEU A 250 12.00 14.95 5.65
CA LEU A 250 12.19 14.03 6.75
C LEU A 250 10.89 14.05 7.58
N SER A 251 10.12 12.98 7.54
CA SER A 251 8.80 12.93 8.18
C SER A 251 8.74 11.86 9.25
N GLY A 252 8.05 12.12 10.34
CA GLY A 252 7.81 11.17 11.42
C GLY A 252 6.47 11.40 12.10
N ASN A 253 6.00 10.38 12.80
CA ASN A 253 4.84 10.44 13.70
C ASN A 253 5.25 9.97 15.08
N THR A 254 4.78 10.65 16.11
CA THR A 254 5.12 10.37 17.50
C THR A 254 3.93 10.63 18.43
N ASN A 255 4.15 10.51 19.72
CA ASN A 255 3.25 10.91 20.80
C ASN A 255 3.90 12.00 21.67
N ARG A 256 3.21 12.45 22.72
CA ARG A 256 3.74 13.49 23.61
C ARG A 256 4.96 13.03 24.40
N GLU A 257 4.98 11.78 24.82
CA GLU A 257 6.06 11.19 25.65
C GLU A 257 7.36 11.08 24.87
N ASP A 258 7.28 10.66 23.61
CA ASP A 258 8.43 10.42 22.74
C ASP A 258 8.83 11.62 21.87
N LEU A 259 8.15 12.77 22.03
CA LEU A 259 8.31 13.96 21.18
C LEU A 259 9.77 14.45 21.12
N GLU A 260 10.45 14.48 22.24
CA GLU A 260 11.86 14.87 22.27
C GLU A 260 12.76 13.89 21.53
N THR A 261 12.58 12.59 21.77
CA THR A 261 13.31 11.53 21.06
C THR A 261 13.08 11.60 19.56
N GLN A 262 11.84 11.86 19.12
CA GLN A 262 11.50 12.03 17.72
C GLN A 262 12.22 13.22 17.08
N LEU A 263 12.22 14.37 17.73
CA LEU A 263 12.93 15.57 17.25
C LEU A 263 14.44 15.33 17.18
N GLN A 264 15.02 14.67 18.19
CA GLN A 264 16.44 14.29 18.20
C GLN A 264 16.75 13.33 17.04
N LEU A 265 15.92 12.32 16.80
CA LEU A 265 16.12 11.36 15.74
C LEU A 265 16.05 12.02 14.35
N GLN A 266 15.04 12.85 14.09
CA GLN A 266 14.91 13.58 12.80
C GLN A 266 16.09 14.55 12.62
N THR A 267 16.53 15.24 13.68
CA THR A 267 17.69 16.13 13.62
C THR A 267 18.98 15.34 13.36
N ALA A 268 19.12 14.13 13.92
CA ALA A 268 20.24 13.25 13.62
C ALA A 268 20.23 12.80 12.15
N TYR A 269 19.07 12.45 11.58
CA TYR A 269 18.95 12.15 10.14
C TYR A 269 19.25 13.36 9.25
N LEU A 270 18.93 14.56 9.69
CA LEU A 270 19.26 15.79 8.98
C LEU A 270 20.78 16.03 8.92
N MET A 271 21.48 15.82 10.03
CA MET A 271 22.88 16.22 10.20
C MET A 271 23.88 15.07 10.00
N HIS A 272 23.47 13.84 10.28
CA HIS A 272 24.33 12.66 10.36
C HIS A 272 23.71 11.41 9.68
N PRO A 273 23.18 11.52 8.44
CA PRO A 273 22.68 10.35 7.75
C PRO A 273 23.77 9.30 7.52
N GLY A 274 23.42 8.02 7.60
CA GLY A 274 24.38 6.93 7.60
C GLY A 274 25.02 6.65 6.24
N TYR A 275 24.29 6.85 5.13
CA TYR A 275 24.77 6.55 3.78
C TYR A 275 25.37 5.14 3.68
N ARG A 276 24.68 4.11 4.23
CA ARG A 276 25.13 2.73 4.24
C ARG A 276 24.72 1.96 3.00
N GLN A 277 25.41 0.85 2.73
CA GLN A 277 25.11 -0.03 1.60
C GLN A 277 23.84 -0.89 1.79
N ASP A 278 23.30 -0.97 3.02
CA ASP A 278 22.19 -1.86 3.35
C ASP A 278 20.92 -1.54 2.52
N GLY A 279 20.55 -0.27 2.46
CA GLY A 279 19.45 0.18 1.59
C GLY A 279 19.69 -0.09 0.11
N VAL A 280 20.92 0.08 -0.36
CA VAL A 280 21.33 -0.21 -1.74
C VAL A 280 21.23 -1.70 -2.03
N THR A 281 21.61 -2.55 -1.11
CA THR A 281 21.56 -4.01 -1.27
C THR A 281 20.12 -4.48 -1.46
N LEU A 282 19.20 -3.97 -0.65
CA LEU A 282 17.77 -4.27 -0.77
C LEU A 282 17.20 -3.78 -2.11
N LEU A 283 17.51 -2.54 -2.50
CA LEU A 283 17.06 -1.99 -3.77
C LEU A 283 17.59 -2.81 -4.96
N ARG A 284 18.89 -3.12 -4.98
CA ARG A 284 19.49 -3.92 -6.07
C ARG A 284 18.88 -5.31 -6.21
N ARG A 285 18.45 -5.93 -5.10
CA ARG A 285 17.68 -7.18 -5.13
C ARG A 285 16.28 -6.99 -5.70
N ALA A 286 15.65 -5.85 -5.43
CA ALA A 286 14.30 -5.54 -5.92
C ALA A 286 14.25 -5.10 -7.39
N ILE A 287 15.33 -4.48 -7.92
CA ILE A 287 15.38 -3.96 -9.29
C ILE A 287 14.89 -4.97 -10.35
N PRO A 288 15.38 -6.23 -10.42
CA PRO A 288 14.92 -7.17 -11.42
C PRO A 288 13.42 -7.45 -11.35
N MET A 289 12.85 -7.50 -10.16
CA MET A 289 11.41 -7.70 -9.95
C MET A 289 10.61 -6.46 -10.37
N ILE A 290 11.11 -5.26 -10.08
CA ILE A 290 10.49 -3.99 -10.50
C ILE A 290 10.40 -3.95 -12.04
N TYR A 291 11.49 -4.22 -12.73
CA TYR A 291 11.50 -4.20 -14.20
C TYR A 291 10.69 -5.34 -14.79
N ASN A 292 10.73 -6.53 -14.21
CA ASN A 292 9.86 -7.63 -14.62
C ASN A 292 8.36 -7.21 -14.57
N LYS A 293 7.91 -6.58 -13.48
CA LYS A 293 6.54 -6.05 -13.41
C LYS A 293 6.26 -4.97 -14.45
N MET A 294 7.23 -4.09 -14.71
CA MET A 294 7.08 -3.04 -15.72
C MET A 294 7.00 -3.58 -17.15
N ASP A 295 7.63 -4.70 -17.41
CA ASP A 295 7.65 -5.31 -18.73
C ASP A 295 6.47 -6.27 -18.96
N HIS A 296 5.89 -6.88 -17.90
CA HIS A 296 4.88 -7.92 -18.00
C HIS A 296 3.49 -7.55 -17.41
N GLU A 297 3.34 -6.39 -16.81
CA GLU A 297 2.05 -5.92 -16.28
C GLU A 297 1.62 -4.62 -16.96
N VAL A 298 0.34 -4.51 -17.32
CA VAL A 298 -0.22 -3.33 -18.00
C VAL A 298 0.05 -2.02 -17.26
N GLN A 299 -0.04 -2.01 -15.93
CA GLN A 299 0.22 -0.82 -15.12
C GLN A 299 1.72 -0.49 -15.04
N GLY A 300 2.56 -1.52 -15.06
CA GLY A 300 4.02 -1.38 -15.14
C GLY A 300 4.44 -0.74 -16.46
N ALA A 301 3.93 -1.25 -17.57
CA ALA A 301 4.16 -0.70 -18.90
C ALA A 301 3.69 0.77 -19.01
N MET A 302 2.51 1.09 -18.44
CA MET A 302 2.02 2.46 -18.35
C MET A 302 3.01 3.36 -17.63
N LYS A 303 3.46 2.97 -16.44
CA LYS A 303 4.40 3.75 -15.62
C LYS A 303 5.74 3.98 -16.32
N LYS A 304 6.20 3.01 -17.10
CA LYS A 304 7.48 3.08 -17.83
C LYS A 304 7.37 3.92 -19.11
N GLN A 305 6.31 3.74 -19.91
CA GLN A 305 6.26 4.26 -21.28
C GLN A 305 5.51 5.59 -21.41
N VAL A 306 4.44 5.80 -20.62
CA VAL A 306 3.59 7.00 -20.75
C VAL A 306 4.36 8.29 -20.44
N PRO A 307 5.13 8.40 -19.34
CA PRO A 307 5.89 9.61 -19.06
C PRO A 307 6.93 9.94 -20.14
N ALA A 308 7.55 8.92 -20.73
CA ALA A 308 8.50 9.11 -21.82
C ALA A 308 7.85 9.78 -23.05
N ILE A 309 6.60 9.46 -23.33
CA ILE A 309 5.84 10.09 -24.42
C ILE A 309 5.38 11.49 -24.02
N LEU A 310 4.73 11.62 -22.84
CA LEU A 310 4.19 12.89 -22.37
C LEU A 310 5.25 14.00 -22.29
N TYR A 311 6.46 13.66 -21.84
CA TYR A 311 7.54 14.61 -21.63
C TYR A 311 8.68 14.48 -22.66
N ARG A 312 8.40 13.92 -23.85
CA ARG A 312 9.33 13.84 -24.98
C ARG A 312 10.70 13.26 -24.59
N ASN A 313 10.70 12.21 -23.78
CA ASN A 313 11.91 11.55 -23.23
C ASN A 313 12.78 12.45 -22.34
N ASN A 314 12.20 13.50 -21.71
CA ASN A 314 12.95 14.29 -20.76
C ASN A 314 13.41 13.43 -19.56
N PRO A 315 14.72 13.36 -19.24
CA PRO A 315 15.24 12.50 -18.18
C PRO A 315 14.69 12.79 -16.78
N ARG A 316 14.08 13.95 -16.55
CA ARG A 316 13.44 14.26 -15.25
C ARG A 316 12.15 13.50 -15.01
N PHE A 317 11.44 13.17 -16.09
CA PHE A 317 10.10 12.59 -16.01
C PHE A 317 10.07 11.13 -16.47
N THR A 318 11.14 10.65 -17.12
CA THR A 318 11.21 9.28 -17.63
C THR A 318 11.71 8.31 -16.56
N PHE A 319 11.11 7.12 -16.54
CA PHE A 319 11.62 6.04 -15.70
C PHE A 319 13.03 5.64 -16.14
N PRO A 320 14.01 5.46 -15.22
CA PRO A 320 15.39 5.11 -15.57
C PRO A 320 15.47 3.75 -16.28
N THR A 321 16.55 3.49 -17.00
CA THR A 321 16.84 2.12 -17.42
C THR A 321 17.37 1.29 -16.25
N GLN A 322 17.30 -0.04 -16.36
CA GLN A 322 17.81 -0.93 -15.32
C GLN A 322 19.32 -0.72 -15.10
N GLU A 323 20.06 -0.48 -16.17
CA GLU A 323 21.50 -0.19 -16.14
C GLU A 323 21.78 1.12 -15.41
N GLN A 324 21.02 2.18 -15.69
CA GLN A 324 21.17 3.46 -15.01
C GLN A 324 20.94 3.28 -13.50
N LEU A 325 19.82 2.66 -13.10
CA LEU A 325 19.47 2.49 -11.71
C LEU A 325 20.49 1.61 -10.95
N THR A 326 21.05 0.58 -11.61
CA THR A 326 22.10 -0.28 -11.02
C THR A 326 23.48 0.37 -10.98
N SER A 327 23.75 1.37 -11.80
CA SER A 327 25.06 2.04 -11.86
C SER A 327 25.31 2.98 -10.67
N TYR A 328 24.24 3.53 -10.06
CA TYR A 328 24.36 4.48 -8.97
C TYR A 328 25.05 3.89 -7.74
N GLN A 329 25.81 4.76 -7.08
CA GLN A 329 26.52 4.47 -5.84
C GLN A 329 26.00 5.37 -4.71
N VAL A 330 26.24 4.97 -3.48
CA VAL A 330 25.91 5.80 -2.28
C VAL A 330 26.55 7.19 -2.38
N LYS A 331 27.74 7.31 -3.01
CA LYS A 331 28.41 8.59 -3.22
C LYS A 331 27.57 9.55 -4.05
N ASP A 332 26.86 9.09 -5.07
CA ASP A 332 26.05 9.96 -5.95
C ASP A 332 24.90 10.60 -5.16
N VAL A 333 24.30 9.83 -4.25
CA VAL A 333 23.28 10.35 -3.32
C VAL A 333 23.88 11.35 -2.35
N ARG A 334 25.02 11.03 -1.76
CA ARG A 334 25.69 11.93 -0.81
C ARG A 334 26.04 13.26 -1.48
N ASP A 335 26.62 13.22 -2.67
CA ASP A 335 27.00 14.42 -3.42
C ASP A 335 25.80 15.32 -3.75
N TRP A 336 24.62 14.73 -3.95
CA TRP A 336 23.39 15.48 -4.24
C TRP A 336 22.69 15.99 -2.98
N VAL A 337 22.56 15.16 -1.94
CA VAL A 337 21.59 15.37 -0.84
C VAL A 337 22.27 15.96 0.41
N ASP A 338 23.55 15.66 0.69
CA ASP A 338 24.20 15.97 1.98
C ASP A 338 24.33 17.50 2.24
N ALA A 339 24.82 18.25 1.27
CA ALA A 339 25.01 19.69 1.41
C ALA A 339 23.68 20.45 1.55
N PRO A 340 22.64 20.19 0.73
CA PRO A 340 21.31 20.74 0.95
C PRO A 340 20.72 20.43 2.32
N LEU A 341 20.78 19.17 2.79
CA LEU A 341 20.27 18.81 4.11
C LEU A 341 20.91 19.61 5.24
N LYS A 342 22.18 20.00 5.11
CA LYS A 342 22.92 20.73 6.14
C LYS A 342 22.75 22.24 6.08
N ASN A 343 22.54 22.82 4.89
CA ASN A 343 22.72 24.26 4.70
C ASN A 343 21.51 25.00 4.12
N ASN A 344 20.63 24.33 3.36
CA ASN A 344 19.56 24.99 2.63
C ASN A 344 18.45 25.49 3.58
N TYR A 345 17.58 26.34 3.04
CA TYR A 345 16.35 26.77 3.71
C TYR A 345 15.54 25.59 4.20
N MET A 346 14.97 25.71 5.38
CA MET A 346 14.21 24.64 6.01
C MET A 346 12.99 25.16 6.77
N GLU A 347 11.85 24.52 6.55
CA GLU A 347 10.67 24.64 7.41
C GLU A 347 10.41 23.35 8.17
N VAL A 348 10.17 23.47 9.46
CA VAL A 348 9.73 22.39 10.36
C VAL A 348 8.25 22.57 10.62
N THR A 349 7.44 21.59 10.27
CA THR A 349 6.00 21.62 10.53
C THR A 349 5.65 20.56 11.56
N VAL A 350 4.91 20.97 12.60
CA VAL A 350 4.39 20.10 13.64
C VAL A 350 2.89 20.26 13.74
N THR A 351 2.15 19.16 13.60
CA THR A 351 0.68 19.15 13.70
C THR A 351 0.24 18.01 14.61
N GLY A 352 -0.75 18.22 15.45
CA GLY A 352 -1.30 17.17 16.31
C GLY A 352 -1.51 17.55 17.77
N ASP A 353 -1.56 16.55 18.62
CA ASP A 353 -1.92 16.68 20.04
C ASP A 353 -0.70 17.10 20.90
N PHE A 354 -0.35 18.38 20.87
CA PHE A 354 0.72 18.97 21.69
C PHE A 354 0.34 20.37 22.17
N ARG A 355 1.14 20.90 23.11
CA ARG A 355 1.03 22.31 23.55
C ARG A 355 2.19 23.11 22.95
N THR A 356 1.90 24.27 22.37
CA THR A 356 2.91 25.12 21.72
C THR A 356 4.07 25.47 22.65
N GLU A 357 3.79 25.78 23.92
CA GLU A 357 4.84 26.20 24.85
C GLU A 357 5.74 25.05 25.31
N ASP A 358 5.25 23.79 25.27
CA ASP A 358 6.02 22.62 25.64
C ASP A 358 7.02 22.21 24.54
N ILE A 359 6.68 22.44 23.27
CA ILE A 359 7.54 22.03 22.14
C ILE A 359 8.64 23.05 21.84
N ILE A 360 8.45 24.33 22.12
CA ILE A 360 9.43 25.38 21.80
C ILE A 360 10.83 25.06 22.40
N PRO A 361 10.98 24.73 23.69
CA PRO A 361 12.28 24.39 24.24
C PRO A 361 12.92 23.15 23.62
N LEU A 362 12.10 22.19 23.13
CA LEU A 362 12.59 21.02 22.42
C LEU A 362 13.15 21.39 21.05
N LEU A 363 12.45 22.27 20.32
CA LEU A 363 12.91 22.78 19.03
C LEU A 363 14.18 23.60 19.16
N GLU A 364 14.32 24.44 20.20
CA GLU A 364 15.51 25.24 20.46
C GLU A 364 16.76 24.37 20.64
N ARG A 365 16.66 23.23 21.39
CA ARG A 365 17.80 22.35 21.65
C ARG A 365 18.02 21.24 20.62
N THR A 366 17.13 21.11 19.63
CA THR A 366 17.28 20.16 18.51
C THR A 366 17.53 20.92 17.19
N VAL A 367 16.49 21.20 16.42
CA VAL A 367 16.62 21.89 15.12
C VAL A 367 17.14 23.32 15.24
N GLY A 368 16.96 23.97 16.39
CA GLY A 368 17.53 25.29 16.69
C GLY A 368 19.05 25.24 16.96
N ALA A 369 19.57 24.12 17.35
CA ALA A 369 20.99 23.90 17.68
C ALA A 369 21.84 23.51 16.45
N VAL A 370 21.22 23.23 15.27
CA VAL A 370 21.98 22.94 14.05
C VAL A 370 22.62 24.22 13.49
N PRO A 371 23.65 24.11 12.63
CA PRO A 371 24.28 25.28 12.01
C PRO A 371 23.30 26.20 11.28
N LYS A 372 23.73 27.45 11.07
CA LYS A 372 22.92 28.48 10.36
C LYS A 372 22.48 27.98 8.98
N ARG A 373 21.20 28.21 8.67
CA ARG A 373 20.52 27.82 7.43
C ARG A 373 20.36 29.02 6.51
N ALA A 374 20.10 28.73 5.21
CA ALA A 374 19.69 29.77 4.27
C ALA A 374 18.38 30.43 4.74
N GLU A 375 18.27 31.73 4.57
CA GLU A 375 17.15 32.55 5.07
C GLU A 375 15.90 32.46 4.17
N ALA A 376 16.09 32.07 2.91
CA ALA A 376 15.03 31.87 1.92
C ALA A 376 15.33 30.67 1.02
N PRO A 377 14.30 30.06 0.40
CA PRO A 377 14.50 29.03 -0.61
C PRO A 377 15.34 29.56 -1.78
N ALA A 378 16.07 28.69 -2.43
CA ALA A 378 16.77 29.00 -3.66
C ALA A 378 15.80 29.45 -4.76
N THR A 379 16.22 30.42 -5.57
CA THR A 379 15.47 30.80 -6.77
C THR A 379 15.44 29.62 -7.73
N LEU A 380 14.25 29.26 -8.19
CA LEU A 380 14.10 28.19 -9.17
C LEU A 380 14.62 28.64 -10.54
N ASP A 381 15.28 27.73 -11.23
CA ASP A 381 15.58 27.92 -12.65
C ASP A 381 14.29 27.81 -13.45
N GLU A 382 13.82 28.93 -13.99
CA GLU A 382 12.56 29.00 -14.75
C GLU A 382 12.58 28.05 -15.97
N THR A 383 13.75 27.79 -16.56
CA THR A 383 13.84 26.86 -17.71
C THR A 383 13.47 25.42 -17.34
N LEU A 384 13.70 25.02 -16.08
CA LEU A 384 13.34 23.70 -15.57
C LEU A 384 11.84 23.58 -15.25
N ARG A 385 11.15 24.75 -15.06
CA ARG A 385 9.74 24.76 -14.71
C ARG A 385 8.80 24.62 -15.91
N HIS A 386 9.32 24.72 -17.13
CA HIS A 386 8.54 24.65 -18.36
C HIS A 386 8.95 23.44 -19.22
N PRO A 387 8.70 22.20 -18.77
CA PRO A 387 9.07 21.02 -19.53
C PRO A 387 8.27 20.95 -20.84
N ALA A 388 8.94 20.61 -21.94
CA ALA A 388 8.26 20.38 -23.20
C ALA A 388 7.39 19.14 -23.12
N MET A 389 6.09 19.31 -23.24
CA MET A 389 5.13 18.19 -23.33
C MET A 389 4.87 17.78 -24.77
N ALA A 390 4.37 16.57 -24.95
CA ALA A 390 3.87 16.06 -26.23
C ALA A 390 2.67 16.90 -26.74
N ASP A 391 2.42 16.81 -28.03
CA ASP A 391 1.17 17.32 -28.60
C ASP A 391 0.02 16.36 -28.24
N PHE A 392 -1.12 16.91 -27.85
CA PHE A 392 -2.29 16.11 -27.41
C PHE A 392 -3.27 15.90 -28.55
N ASN A 393 -2.78 15.40 -29.72
CA ASN A 393 -3.58 15.27 -30.94
C ASN A 393 -3.24 14.01 -31.74
N PHE A 394 -2.71 12.98 -31.09
CA PHE A 394 -2.38 11.71 -31.77
C PHE A 394 -2.78 10.49 -30.92
N SER A 395 -2.75 9.33 -31.59
CA SER A 395 -2.98 8.03 -30.98
C SER A 395 -1.76 7.13 -31.17
N LYS A 396 -1.42 6.36 -30.13
CA LYS A 396 -0.32 5.40 -30.17
C LYS A 396 -0.64 4.17 -29.35
N ASP A 397 -0.41 3.00 -29.95
CA ASP A 397 -0.42 1.73 -29.24
C ASP A 397 0.96 1.44 -28.64
N LEU A 398 0.98 1.07 -27.38
CA LEU A 398 2.14 0.66 -26.59
C LEU A 398 1.96 -0.80 -26.23
N THR A 399 3.03 -1.59 -26.29
CA THR A 399 2.95 -3.00 -25.97
C THR A 399 3.72 -3.36 -24.72
N TYR A 400 3.31 -4.47 -24.09
CA TYR A 400 4.01 -5.10 -22.98
C TYR A 400 3.95 -6.63 -23.14
N ASP A 401 4.99 -7.31 -22.65
CA ASP A 401 5.18 -8.76 -22.81
C ASP A 401 4.18 -9.53 -21.91
N SER A 402 3.08 -9.98 -22.49
CA SER A 402 2.06 -10.76 -21.79
C SER A 402 1.16 -11.55 -22.72
N SER A 403 0.83 -12.77 -22.29
CA SER A 403 -0.23 -13.58 -22.92
C SER A 403 -1.63 -13.31 -22.38
N ILE A 404 -1.75 -12.53 -21.30
CA ILE A 404 -3.05 -12.20 -20.70
C ILE A 404 -3.66 -11.06 -21.49
N ASP A 405 -4.87 -11.26 -22.05
CA ASP A 405 -5.62 -10.20 -22.76
C ASP A 405 -6.15 -9.16 -21.77
N LYS A 406 -5.26 -8.30 -21.30
CA LYS A 406 -5.57 -7.15 -20.45
C LYS A 406 -5.04 -5.88 -21.08
N THR A 407 -5.95 -5.07 -21.56
CA THR A 407 -5.67 -3.81 -22.25
C THR A 407 -6.03 -2.64 -21.36
N MET A 408 -5.30 -1.53 -21.48
CA MET A 408 -5.66 -0.25 -20.88
C MET A 408 -5.75 0.81 -21.95
N VAL A 409 -6.89 1.49 -22.02
CA VAL A 409 -7.14 2.64 -22.89
C VAL A 409 -7.00 3.90 -22.06
N CYS A 410 -6.11 4.82 -22.46
CA CYS A 410 -5.83 6.07 -21.76
C CYS A 410 -6.03 7.26 -22.72
N LEU A 411 -6.91 8.17 -22.36
CA LEU A 411 -7.10 9.43 -23.08
C LEU A 411 -6.68 10.60 -22.20
N PHE A 412 -5.95 11.54 -22.80
CA PHE A 412 -5.39 12.70 -22.10
C PHE A 412 -5.84 13.99 -22.80
N TRP A 413 -6.26 14.96 -22.00
CA TRP A 413 -6.57 16.33 -22.45
C TRP A 413 -5.69 17.31 -21.70
N LYS A 414 -4.97 18.16 -22.45
CA LYS A 414 -4.07 19.15 -21.87
C LYS A 414 -4.84 20.21 -21.09
N THR A 415 -4.32 20.57 -19.91
CA THR A 415 -4.82 21.64 -19.06
C THR A 415 -3.67 22.52 -18.60
N PRO A 416 -3.93 23.74 -18.10
CA PRO A 416 -2.94 24.48 -17.31
C PRO A 416 -2.53 23.70 -16.04
N GLY A 417 -1.36 24.07 -15.46
CA GLY A 417 -0.89 23.52 -14.19
C GLY A 417 -1.69 24.03 -12.98
N GLY A 418 -1.21 23.68 -11.78
CA GLY A 418 -1.91 23.88 -10.51
C GLY A 418 -1.52 25.14 -9.73
N GLU A 419 -0.72 26.04 -10.28
CA GLU A 419 -0.31 27.28 -9.62
C GLU A 419 -1.50 28.19 -9.26
N ASN A 420 -2.43 28.37 -10.21
CA ASN A 420 -3.67 29.08 -9.95
C ASN A 420 -4.69 28.19 -9.22
N LYS A 421 -4.80 28.36 -7.91
CA LYS A 421 -5.67 27.52 -7.06
C LYS A 421 -7.16 27.63 -7.39
N LYS A 422 -7.63 28.81 -7.86
CA LYS A 422 -9.02 28.97 -8.28
C LYS A 422 -9.29 28.16 -9.55
N LEU A 423 -8.40 28.21 -10.53
CA LEU A 423 -8.50 27.41 -11.74
C LEU A 423 -8.38 25.91 -11.43
N ALA A 424 -7.45 25.51 -10.56
CA ALA A 424 -7.29 24.12 -10.14
C ALA A 424 -8.57 23.51 -9.52
N ARG A 425 -9.31 24.30 -8.72
CA ARG A 425 -10.59 23.86 -8.14
C ARG A 425 -11.67 23.67 -9.21
N ARG A 426 -11.72 24.57 -10.22
CA ARG A 426 -12.63 24.45 -11.35
C ARG A 426 -12.30 23.27 -12.25
N LEU A 427 -11.01 23.01 -12.49
CA LEU A 427 -10.53 21.82 -13.20
C LEU A 427 -10.93 20.54 -12.46
N ASN A 428 -10.80 20.51 -11.13
CA ASN A 428 -11.23 19.37 -10.32
C ASN A 428 -12.75 19.16 -10.38
N MET A 429 -13.53 20.23 -10.43
CA MET A 429 -14.99 20.17 -10.62
C MET A 429 -15.34 19.59 -11.99
N LEU A 430 -14.70 20.11 -13.05
CA LEU A 430 -14.91 19.59 -14.42
C LEU A 430 -14.52 18.10 -14.51
N LYS A 431 -13.40 17.73 -13.91
CA LYS A 431 -12.95 16.31 -13.86
C LYS A 431 -13.99 15.44 -13.16
N ALA A 432 -14.63 15.90 -12.09
CA ALA A 432 -15.64 15.14 -11.37
C ALA A 432 -16.92 14.95 -12.21
N VAL A 433 -17.40 16.01 -12.90
CA VAL A 433 -18.53 15.89 -13.84
C VAL A 433 -18.18 14.94 -15.01
N PHE A 434 -16.98 15.05 -15.56
CA PHE A 434 -16.51 14.18 -16.62
C PHE A 434 -16.46 12.70 -16.17
N TYR A 435 -15.94 12.44 -14.99
CA TYR A 435 -15.93 11.08 -14.41
C TYR A 435 -17.34 10.49 -14.30
N ASP A 436 -18.30 11.27 -13.78
CA ASP A 436 -19.70 10.80 -13.65
C ASP A 436 -20.31 10.42 -15.00
N ARG A 437 -20.10 11.25 -16.03
CA ARG A 437 -20.60 10.94 -17.38
C ARG A 437 -19.90 9.72 -17.99
N VAL A 438 -18.57 9.60 -17.82
CA VAL A 438 -17.80 8.44 -18.31
C VAL A 438 -18.24 7.15 -17.60
N PHE A 439 -18.37 7.21 -16.28
CA PHE A 439 -18.79 6.05 -15.49
C PHE A 439 -20.18 5.55 -15.91
N LYS A 440 -21.12 6.49 -16.06
CA LYS A 440 -22.48 6.19 -16.50
C LYS A 440 -22.50 5.67 -17.95
N GLY A 441 -21.86 6.37 -18.88
CA GLY A 441 -21.89 6.03 -20.30
C GLY A 441 -21.24 4.69 -20.62
N LEU A 442 -20.08 4.36 -20.01
CA LEU A 442 -19.47 3.05 -20.24
C LEU A 442 -20.28 1.90 -19.65
N ARG A 443 -20.95 2.12 -18.53
CA ARG A 443 -21.79 1.12 -17.88
C ARG A 443 -23.08 0.84 -18.66
N GLU A 444 -23.74 1.87 -19.18
CA GLU A 444 -24.98 1.78 -19.94
C GLU A 444 -24.76 1.30 -21.39
N ASP A 445 -23.72 1.83 -22.07
CA ASP A 445 -23.48 1.56 -23.49
C ASP A 445 -22.85 0.17 -23.73
N MET A 446 -22.04 -0.34 -22.81
CA MET A 446 -21.21 -1.52 -23.04
C MET A 446 -21.61 -2.74 -22.21
N GLY A 447 -22.49 -2.60 -21.22
CA GLY A 447 -23.06 -3.72 -20.45
C GLY A 447 -22.05 -4.58 -19.71
N GLU A 448 -20.78 -4.17 -19.64
CA GLU A 448 -19.69 -4.88 -18.97
C GLU A 448 -19.20 -4.09 -17.74
N THR A 449 -18.60 -4.78 -16.81
CA THR A 449 -18.05 -4.19 -15.56
C THR A 449 -16.74 -3.46 -15.84
N TYR A 450 -16.77 -2.41 -16.65
CA TYR A 450 -15.62 -1.51 -16.76
C TYR A 450 -15.55 -0.62 -15.53
N SER A 451 -14.38 -0.51 -14.96
CA SER A 451 -14.09 0.43 -13.86
C SER A 451 -13.23 1.57 -14.41
N PRO A 452 -13.84 2.57 -15.06
CA PRO A 452 -13.10 3.72 -15.54
C PRO A 452 -12.60 4.53 -14.34
N SER A 453 -11.45 5.14 -14.50
CA SER A 453 -10.92 6.14 -13.58
C SER A 453 -10.61 7.42 -14.34
N THR A 454 -10.92 8.57 -13.74
CA THR A 454 -10.59 9.88 -14.30
C THR A 454 -9.76 10.64 -13.27
N GLY A 455 -8.54 11.01 -13.66
CA GLY A 455 -7.58 11.77 -12.87
C GLY A 455 -7.40 13.18 -13.41
N LEU A 456 -6.98 14.07 -12.55
CA LEU A 456 -6.45 15.40 -12.88
C LEU A 456 -5.01 15.46 -12.37
N ASN A 457 -4.06 15.57 -13.29
CA ASN A 457 -2.66 15.82 -12.97
C ASN A 457 -2.37 17.31 -13.23
N ILE A 458 -2.03 18.02 -12.19
CA ILE A 458 -1.65 19.44 -12.25
C ILE A 458 -0.52 19.71 -11.27
N SER A 459 0.54 20.31 -11.73
CA SER A 459 1.69 20.65 -10.89
C SER A 459 1.62 22.10 -10.40
N GLU A 460 2.03 22.31 -9.14
CA GLU A 460 2.32 23.65 -8.61
C GLU A 460 3.72 24.12 -8.99
N THR A 461 4.60 23.21 -9.33
CA THR A 461 5.99 23.46 -9.69
C THR A 461 6.15 23.78 -11.17
N TYR A 462 5.38 23.11 -12.02
CA TYR A 462 5.43 23.22 -13.47
C TYR A 462 4.14 23.85 -13.99
N PRO A 463 4.14 25.19 -14.30
CA PRO A 463 2.91 25.94 -14.63
C PRO A 463 2.17 25.43 -15.87
N ASP A 464 2.90 24.83 -16.82
CA ASP A 464 2.36 24.32 -18.09
C ASP A 464 2.09 22.80 -18.05
N ASP A 465 2.40 22.16 -16.92
CA ASP A 465 2.18 20.72 -16.72
C ASP A 465 0.82 20.47 -16.09
N GLY A 466 -0.13 20.20 -16.97
CA GLY A 466 -1.48 19.82 -16.55
C GLY A 466 -2.19 18.98 -17.60
N TYR A 467 -2.92 17.96 -17.15
CA TYR A 467 -3.81 17.18 -18.00
C TYR A 467 -4.92 16.49 -17.19
N ILE A 468 -6.07 16.32 -17.82
CA ILE A 468 -7.07 15.35 -17.39
C ILE A 468 -6.76 14.04 -18.09
N ILE A 469 -6.78 12.93 -17.37
CA ILE A 469 -6.61 11.58 -17.89
C ILE A 469 -7.84 10.74 -17.56
N THR A 470 -8.35 10.00 -18.53
CA THR A 470 -9.35 8.95 -18.31
C THR A 470 -8.76 7.63 -18.76
N MET A 471 -8.85 6.64 -17.88
CA MET A 471 -8.33 5.29 -18.11
C MET A 471 -9.44 4.26 -17.93
N SER A 472 -9.44 3.23 -18.77
CA SER A 472 -10.32 2.08 -18.61
C SER A 472 -9.60 0.79 -18.97
N SER A 473 -9.68 -0.21 -18.08
CA SER A 473 -9.13 -1.55 -18.33
C SER A 473 -10.18 -2.41 -19.00
N GLY A 474 -9.75 -3.25 -19.95
CA GLY A 474 -10.62 -4.17 -20.67
C GLY A 474 -9.85 -5.22 -21.43
N VAL A 475 -10.49 -5.80 -22.44
CA VAL A 475 -9.86 -6.71 -23.40
C VAL A 475 -9.56 -5.98 -24.72
N MET A 476 -8.57 -6.48 -25.47
CA MET A 476 -8.06 -5.81 -26.68
C MET A 476 -9.17 -5.52 -27.72
N ARG A 477 -10.10 -6.47 -27.93
CA ARG A 477 -11.19 -6.32 -28.89
C ARG A 477 -12.10 -5.12 -28.64
N ASN A 478 -12.22 -4.68 -27.38
CA ASN A 478 -13.13 -3.60 -26.98
C ASN A 478 -12.44 -2.22 -26.95
N LYS A 479 -11.11 -2.13 -27.24
CA LYS A 479 -10.35 -0.89 -27.07
C LYS A 479 -10.95 0.29 -27.87
N GLU A 480 -11.33 0.07 -29.11
CA GLU A 480 -11.88 1.13 -29.97
C GLU A 480 -13.26 1.60 -29.53
N ALA A 481 -14.10 0.68 -29.05
CA ALA A 481 -15.41 1.02 -28.51
C ALA A 481 -15.28 1.86 -27.23
N VAL A 482 -14.38 1.46 -26.30
CA VAL A 482 -14.09 2.20 -25.07
C VAL A 482 -13.51 3.58 -25.39
N ARG A 483 -12.49 3.64 -26.26
CA ARG A 483 -11.89 4.90 -26.70
C ARG A 483 -12.91 5.86 -27.27
N SER A 484 -13.73 5.37 -28.22
CA SER A 484 -14.74 6.17 -28.91
C SER A 484 -15.84 6.64 -27.97
N ALA A 485 -16.25 5.81 -26.99
CA ALA A 485 -17.24 6.20 -26.00
C ALA A 485 -16.72 7.34 -25.10
N ILE A 486 -15.48 7.22 -24.58
CA ILE A 486 -14.86 8.25 -23.75
C ILE A 486 -14.67 9.56 -24.55
N ALA A 487 -14.16 9.48 -25.78
CA ALA A 487 -13.97 10.66 -26.64
C ALA A 487 -15.30 11.36 -26.94
N ARG A 488 -16.35 10.61 -27.30
CA ARG A 488 -17.70 11.17 -27.53
C ARG A 488 -18.26 11.91 -26.32
N ILE A 489 -18.05 11.37 -25.10
CA ILE A 489 -18.49 12.03 -23.87
C ILE A 489 -17.72 13.33 -23.63
N ALA A 490 -16.41 13.35 -23.90
CA ALA A 490 -15.59 14.55 -23.82
C ALA A 490 -16.04 15.60 -24.85
N ASP A 491 -16.27 15.20 -26.11
CA ASP A 491 -16.77 16.08 -27.18
C ASP A 491 -18.15 16.68 -26.83
N ASP A 492 -19.00 15.89 -26.19
CA ASP A 492 -20.29 16.38 -25.73
C ASP A 492 -20.17 17.42 -24.62
N LEU A 493 -19.29 17.18 -23.65
CA LEU A 493 -18.94 18.19 -22.64
C LEU A 493 -18.34 19.45 -23.25
N GLY A 494 -17.54 19.30 -24.31
CA GLY A 494 -16.97 20.40 -25.08
C GLY A 494 -17.97 21.35 -25.72
N LYS A 495 -19.26 20.93 -25.84
CA LYS A 495 -20.37 21.82 -26.25
C LYS A 495 -20.80 22.79 -25.15
N GLY A 496 -20.38 22.56 -23.90
CA GLY A 496 -20.72 23.37 -22.74
C GLY A 496 -22.17 23.19 -22.31
N ASN A 497 -22.58 21.94 -22.10
CA ASN A 497 -23.95 21.54 -21.77
C ASN A 497 -24.07 20.92 -20.35
N ILE A 498 -23.12 21.23 -19.47
CA ILE A 498 -23.19 20.81 -18.05
C ILE A 498 -24.38 21.49 -17.40
N THR A 499 -25.19 20.74 -16.70
CA THR A 499 -26.37 21.23 -15.98
C THR A 499 -26.05 21.59 -14.53
N GLN A 500 -26.93 22.34 -13.88
CA GLN A 500 -26.82 22.66 -12.45
C GLN A 500 -26.85 21.40 -11.58
N GLU A 501 -27.69 20.43 -11.94
CA GLU A 501 -27.81 19.15 -11.22
C GLU A 501 -26.49 18.36 -11.25
N GLU A 502 -25.82 18.28 -12.41
CA GLU A 502 -24.53 17.62 -12.55
C GLU A 502 -23.43 18.31 -11.73
N LEU A 503 -23.43 19.65 -11.77
CA LEU A 503 -22.49 20.44 -10.98
C LEU A 503 -22.70 20.21 -9.48
N ASP A 504 -23.93 20.18 -8.99
CA ASP A 504 -24.25 19.99 -7.57
C ASP A 504 -23.91 18.56 -7.13
N ARG A 505 -24.18 17.56 -7.99
CA ARG A 505 -23.81 16.17 -7.74
C ARG A 505 -22.28 16.00 -7.64
N ALA A 506 -21.50 16.70 -8.45
CA ALA A 506 -20.05 16.71 -8.38
C ALA A 506 -19.50 17.50 -7.17
N ARG A 507 -20.15 18.65 -6.83
CA ARG A 507 -19.72 19.56 -5.77
C ARG A 507 -19.84 18.97 -4.38
N ASN A 508 -20.96 18.30 -4.07
CA ASN A 508 -21.23 17.84 -2.72
C ASN A 508 -20.17 16.85 -2.18
N PRO A 509 -19.74 15.81 -2.92
CA PRO A 509 -18.64 14.95 -2.48
C PRO A 509 -17.32 15.69 -2.28
N ILE A 510 -17.01 16.68 -3.15
CA ILE A 510 -15.81 17.50 -3.03
C ILE A 510 -15.83 18.30 -1.73
N LEU A 511 -16.94 18.99 -1.41
CA LEU A 511 -17.08 19.76 -0.17
C LEU A 511 -16.98 18.85 1.06
N ASN A 512 -17.62 17.69 1.05
CA ASN A 512 -17.54 16.72 2.13
C ASN A 512 -16.11 16.20 2.32
N SER A 513 -15.37 15.98 1.23
CA SER A 513 -13.96 15.57 1.28
C SER A 513 -13.07 16.68 1.86
N MET A 514 -13.31 17.94 1.48
CA MET A 514 -12.57 19.09 2.00
C MET A 514 -12.84 19.31 3.49
N ASP A 515 -14.08 19.17 3.94
CA ASP A 515 -14.43 19.28 5.37
C ASP A 515 -13.73 18.19 6.21
N ARG A 516 -13.71 16.95 5.71
CA ARG A 516 -12.97 15.86 6.36
C ARG A 516 -11.46 16.10 6.36
N ALA A 517 -10.89 16.57 5.25
CA ALA A 517 -9.46 16.85 5.15
C ALA A 517 -9.02 17.92 6.15
N GLN A 518 -9.83 18.93 6.42
CA GLN A 518 -9.52 19.97 7.41
C GLN A 518 -9.47 19.45 8.86
N ARG A 519 -9.95 18.23 9.11
CA ARG A 519 -9.87 17.51 10.39
C ARG A 519 -8.80 16.40 10.38
N ASP A 520 -7.80 16.53 9.52
CA ASP A 520 -6.71 15.56 9.38
C ASP A 520 -5.35 16.24 9.58
N ASN A 521 -4.51 15.67 10.45
CA ASN A 521 -3.20 16.22 10.76
C ASN A 521 -2.26 16.20 9.55
N GLY A 522 -2.33 15.16 8.70
CA GLY A 522 -1.53 15.03 7.49
C GLY A 522 -1.84 16.13 6.46
N TYR A 523 -3.13 16.48 6.33
CA TYR A 523 -3.54 17.62 5.49
C TYR A 523 -2.85 18.92 5.91
N TRP A 524 -2.90 19.24 7.21
CA TRP A 524 -2.27 20.47 7.72
C TRP A 524 -0.75 20.41 7.63
N THR A 525 -0.14 19.27 7.87
CA THR A 525 1.31 19.06 7.68
C THR A 525 1.70 19.38 6.23
N SER A 526 0.94 18.88 5.26
CA SER A 526 1.19 19.13 3.84
C SER A 526 0.96 20.60 3.44
N LEU A 527 -0.06 21.24 4.01
CA LEU A 527 -0.35 22.66 3.76
C LEU A 527 0.75 23.58 4.29
N LEU A 528 1.22 23.29 5.51
CA LEU A 528 2.11 24.18 6.26
C LEU A 528 3.59 23.98 5.97
N LYS A 529 4.00 22.89 5.30
CA LYS A 529 5.41 22.51 5.10
C LYS A 529 6.29 23.56 4.43
N ASP A 530 5.70 24.52 3.72
CA ASP A 530 6.36 25.62 3.03
C ASP A 530 5.57 26.94 3.16
N SER A 531 4.77 27.07 4.22
CA SER A 531 3.85 28.21 4.38
C SER A 531 4.51 29.52 4.77
N GLN A 532 5.75 29.51 5.26
CA GLN A 532 6.52 30.74 5.48
C GLN A 532 7.24 31.19 4.23
N ALA A 533 7.70 30.26 3.38
CA ALA A 533 8.20 30.59 2.04
C ALA A 533 7.08 31.03 1.08
N ARG A 534 5.85 30.56 1.32
CA ARG A 534 4.66 30.80 0.49
C ARG A 534 3.47 31.23 1.35
N PRO A 535 3.49 32.46 1.88
CA PRO A 535 2.47 32.95 2.84
C PRO A 535 1.05 32.99 2.26
N GLU A 536 0.91 33.06 0.93
CA GLU A 536 -0.38 32.97 0.24
C GLU A 536 -1.13 31.64 0.52
N ARG A 537 -0.46 30.57 0.93
CA ARG A 537 -1.09 29.27 1.25
C ARG A 537 -2.15 29.39 2.35
N LEU A 538 -1.91 30.21 3.37
CA LEU A 538 -2.87 30.40 4.46
C LEU A 538 -4.16 31.10 3.96
N ASN A 539 -4.03 32.08 3.04
CA ASN A 539 -5.18 32.72 2.44
C ASN A 539 -5.92 31.78 1.46
N GLN A 540 -5.18 31.05 0.66
CA GLN A 540 -5.74 30.02 -0.23
C GLN A 540 -6.54 28.96 0.55
N GLN A 541 -6.13 28.64 1.77
CA GLN A 541 -6.86 27.74 2.67
C GLN A 541 -8.19 28.35 3.13
N ARG A 542 -8.19 29.62 3.57
CA ARG A 542 -9.42 30.32 3.95
C ARG A 542 -10.44 30.38 2.83
N GLU A 543 -9.96 30.63 1.60
CA GLU A 543 -10.79 30.75 0.40
C GLU A 543 -11.25 29.40 -0.17
N SER A 544 -10.68 28.28 0.26
CA SER A 544 -10.85 26.99 -0.41
C SER A 544 -12.30 26.52 -0.51
N ILE A 545 -13.00 26.44 0.62
CA ILE A 545 -14.42 26.01 0.68
C ILE A 545 -15.35 27.10 0.10
N PRO A 546 -15.24 28.38 0.45
CA PRO A 546 -16.02 29.45 -0.17
C PRO A 546 -15.93 29.47 -1.70
N ASP A 547 -14.73 29.33 -2.26
CA ASP A 547 -14.52 29.31 -3.70
C ASP A 547 -15.19 28.12 -4.38
N VAL A 548 -15.09 26.90 -3.81
CA VAL A 548 -15.76 25.70 -4.36
C VAL A 548 -17.28 25.85 -4.33
N LYS A 549 -17.83 26.46 -3.26
CA LYS A 549 -19.26 26.74 -3.17
C LYS A 549 -19.73 27.76 -4.22
N ALA A 550 -18.88 28.71 -4.60
CA ALA A 550 -19.18 29.77 -5.55
C ALA A 550 -18.98 29.38 -7.01
N ILE A 551 -18.42 28.22 -7.34
CA ILE A 551 -18.24 27.76 -8.73
C ILE A 551 -19.58 27.69 -9.43
N THR A 552 -19.70 28.30 -10.61
CA THR A 552 -20.94 28.34 -11.39
C THR A 552 -20.91 27.37 -12.58
N VAL A 553 -22.10 27.06 -13.11
CA VAL A 553 -22.25 26.21 -14.32
C VAL A 553 -21.55 26.86 -15.51
N GLU A 554 -21.65 28.20 -15.65
CA GLU A 554 -21.04 28.95 -16.73
C GLU A 554 -19.52 28.85 -16.72
N GLU A 555 -18.89 28.94 -15.55
CA GLU A 555 -17.43 28.77 -15.39
C GLU A 555 -16.98 27.37 -15.84
N VAL A 556 -17.67 26.33 -15.38
CA VAL A 556 -17.29 24.95 -15.71
C VAL A 556 -17.60 24.62 -17.18
N ASN A 557 -18.69 25.13 -17.74
CA ASN A 557 -19.02 25.01 -19.16
C ASN A 557 -18.02 25.72 -20.06
N LYS A 558 -17.55 26.91 -19.66
CA LYS A 558 -16.48 27.62 -20.39
C LYS A 558 -15.21 26.77 -20.39
N LEU A 559 -14.82 26.24 -19.23
CA LEU A 559 -13.63 25.42 -19.10
C LEU A 559 -13.73 24.10 -19.89
N ALA A 560 -14.93 23.48 -19.93
CA ALA A 560 -15.20 22.31 -20.75
C ALA A 560 -15.02 22.61 -22.25
N LYS A 561 -15.50 23.77 -22.72
CA LYS A 561 -15.28 24.23 -24.11
C LYS A 561 -13.80 24.45 -24.41
N ASP A 562 -13.08 25.06 -23.50
CA ASP A 562 -11.67 25.38 -23.68
C ASP A 562 -10.78 24.12 -23.76
N ILE A 563 -11.12 23.06 -23.00
CA ILE A 563 -10.36 21.80 -22.89
C ILE A 563 -10.82 20.75 -23.90
N PHE A 564 -12.12 20.48 -23.97
CA PHE A 564 -12.69 19.40 -24.79
C PHE A 564 -13.22 19.87 -26.15
N GLY A 565 -13.55 21.16 -26.29
CA GLY A 565 -14.24 21.69 -27.48
C GLY A 565 -13.44 21.65 -28.78
N LYS A 566 -12.13 21.45 -28.70
CA LYS A 566 -11.27 21.29 -29.89
C LYS A 566 -11.29 19.87 -30.46
N GLY A 567 -11.81 18.89 -29.71
CA GLY A 567 -11.76 17.46 -30.07
C GLY A 567 -10.35 16.87 -30.03
N GLU A 568 -9.35 17.64 -29.59
CA GLU A 568 -7.96 17.17 -29.53
C GLU A 568 -7.71 16.42 -28.22
N HIS A 569 -7.13 15.23 -28.33
CA HIS A 569 -6.68 14.44 -27.18
C HIS A 569 -5.55 13.50 -27.59
N LEU A 570 -4.70 13.19 -26.63
CA LEU A 570 -3.69 12.14 -26.77
C LEU A 570 -4.33 10.81 -26.34
N ASN A 571 -4.29 9.80 -27.20
CA ASN A 571 -4.73 8.45 -26.87
C ASN A 571 -3.53 7.50 -26.82
N LEU A 572 -3.32 6.86 -25.68
CA LEU A 572 -2.31 5.82 -25.49
C LEU A 572 -3.02 4.54 -25.06
N ASN A 573 -2.95 3.50 -25.90
CA ASN A 573 -3.43 2.18 -25.54
C ASN A 573 -2.25 1.31 -25.13
N ILE A 574 -2.39 0.56 -24.05
CA ILE A 574 -1.37 -0.37 -23.57
C ILE A 574 -1.90 -1.77 -23.76
N LEU A 575 -1.26 -2.53 -24.64
CA LEU A 575 -1.73 -3.80 -25.18
C LEU A 575 -0.74 -4.93 -24.86
N PRO A 576 -1.22 -6.16 -24.59
CA PRO A 576 -0.32 -7.32 -24.58
C PRO A 576 0.20 -7.58 -26.00
N ASP A 577 1.46 -7.97 -26.14
CA ASP A 577 2.07 -8.27 -27.44
C ASP A 577 1.81 -9.70 -27.92
N HIS A 578 1.48 -10.62 -27.00
CA HIS A 578 1.18 -12.03 -27.28
C HIS A 578 -0.17 -12.47 -26.66
N PRO A 579 -1.30 -11.81 -27.00
CA PRO A 579 -2.58 -12.21 -26.42
C PRO A 579 -2.87 -13.68 -26.79
N ALA A 580 -3.26 -14.47 -25.78
CA ALA A 580 -3.72 -15.84 -26.04
C ALA A 580 -4.88 -15.82 -27.04
N ALA A 581 -4.86 -16.73 -28.02
CA ALA A 581 -5.94 -16.84 -29.01
C ALA A 581 -7.28 -17.00 -28.29
N GLU A 582 -8.28 -16.21 -28.74
CA GLU A 582 -9.63 -16.20 -28.14
C GLU A 582 -10.23 -17.59 -28.06
N THR A 583 -10.55 -18.04 -26.87
CA THR A 583 -11.54 -19.09 -26.68
C THR A 583 -12.92 -18.43 -26.93
N PRO A 584 -13.77 -18.96 -27.83
CA PRO A 584 -15.07 -18.37 -28.09
C PRO A 584 -15.87 -18.20 -26.80
N PRO A 585 -16.59 -17.11 -26.62
CA PRO A 585 -17.36 -16.88 -25.40
C PRO A 585 -18.44 -17.94 -25.23
N ALA A 586 -18.45 -18.63 -24.10
CA ALA A 586 -19.63 -19.36 -23.65
C ALA A 586 -20.78 -18.34 -23.52
N GLU A 587 -21.92 -18.69 -24.06
CA GLU A 587 -23.12 -17.84 -24.11
C GLU A 587 -23.45 -17.21 -22.76
N LYS A 588 -23.74 -15.91 -22.83
CA LYS A 588 -24.08 -15.07 -21.67
C LYS A 588 -25.31 -15.59 -20.94
N GLN A 589 -25.16 -15.94 -19.67
CA GLN A 589 -26.24 -15.83 -18.70
C GLN A 589 -25.96 -14.62 -17.81
N ALA A 590 -26.92 -13.68 -17.87
CA ALA A 590 -26.87 -12.45 -17.10
C ALA A 590 -27.09 -12.75 -15.61
N ASP A 591 -26.13 -12.42 -14.77
CA ASP A 591 -26.33 -12.33 -13.32
C ASP A 591 -25.81 -10.99 -12.79
N LYS A 592 -26.75 -10.28 -12.18
CA LYS A 592 -26.55 -9.06 -11.41
C LYS A 592 -25.86 -9.42 -10.10
N ALA A 593 -24.76 -8.81 -9.76
CA ALA A 593 -24.34 -8.67 -8.36
C ALA A 593 -23.38 -7.51 -8.15
N ASP A 594 -23.82 -6.56 -7.37
CA ASP A 594 -23.01 -5.53 -6.71
C ASP A 594 -22.01 -6.14 -5.73
N SER A 595 -20.77 -5.65 -5.72
CA SER A 595 -19.94 -5.57 -4.50
C SER A 595 -18.72 -4.66 -4.73
N PRO A 596 -18.40 -3.74 -3.83
CA PRO A 596 -17.26 -2.84 -3.95
C PRO A 596 -15.95 -3.52 -3.54
N GLN A 597 -14.93 -3.40 -4.37
CA GLN A 597 -13.57 -3.78 -4.01
C GLN A 597 -12.90 -2.66 -3.20
N ALA A 598 -12.62 -2.94 -1.94
CA ALA A 598 -11.75 -2.14 -1.10
C ALA A 598 -10.28 -2.43 -1.44
N ALA A 599 -9.49 -1.38 -1.55
CA ALA A 599 -8.05 -1.45 -1.73
C ALA A 599 -7.40 -2.07 -0.48
N VAL A 600 -6.60 -3.12 -0.67
CA VAL A 600 -5.85 -3.78 0.39
C VAL A 600 -4.45 -3.19 0.47
N SER A 601 -4.17 -2.51 1.57
CA SER A 601 -2.82 -2.14 2.00
C SER A 601 -2.11 -3.37 2.62
N PRO A 602 -0.81 -3.58 2.41
CA PRO A 602 -0.13 -4.74 2.97
C PRO A 602 0.20 -4.51 4.45
N ALA A 603 -0.56 -5.12 5.33
CA ALA A 603 -0.22 -5.24 6.74
C ALA A 603 0.17 -6.68 7.08
N ALA A 604 1.29 -6.77 7.74
CA ALA A 604 1.96 -7.88 8.40
C ALA A 604 1.18 -9.19 8.57
N PHE A 605 1.77 -10.26 8.04
CA PHE A 605 1.40 -11.64 8.37
C PHE A 605 1.76 -11.95 9.82
N CYS A 606 0.75 -12.08 10.66
CA CYS A 606 0.89 -12.74 11.94
C CYS A 606 0.08 -14.04 11.89
N VAL A 607 0.79 -15.17 11.77
CA VAL A 607 0.17 -16.49 11.87
C VAL A 607 -0.14 -16.75 13.33
N ARG A 608 -1.41 -16.73 13.71
CA ARG A 608 -1.87 -17.31 14.98
C ARG A 608 -2.57 -18.62 14.70
N THR A 609 -1.92 -19.70 15.10
CA THR A 609 -2.57 -21.00 15.25
C THR A 609 -3.36 -20.94 16.57
N THR A 610 -4.67 -20.85 16.48
CA THR A 610 -5.53 -20.98 17.68
C THR A 610 -6.04 -22.42 17.73
N VAL A 611 -5.60 -23.13 18.74
CA VAL A 611 -6.19 -24.43 19.11
C VAL A 611 -7.56 -24.16 19.73
N ILE A 612 -8.61 -24.49 19.02
CA ILE A 612 -9.98 -24.43 19.56
C ILE A 612 -10.22 -25.71 20.36
N LYS A 613 -10.12 -25.61 21.69
CA LYS A 613 -10.79 -26.54 22.60
C LYS A 613 -11.99 -25.78 23.19
N THR A 614 -13.16 -26.08 22.68
CA THR A 614 -14.41 -26.36 23.43
C THR A 614 -15.56 -26.44 22.46
N VAL A 615 -16.00 -27.64 22.24
CA VAL A 615 -17.27 -27.95 21.58
C VAL A 615 -18.31 -28.10 22.71
N ASN A 616 -19.30 -27.19 22.73
CA ASN A 616 -20.52 -27.48 23.48
C ASN A 616 -21.18 -28.73 22.89
N LYS A 617 -21.29 -29.76 23.71
CA LYS A 617 -22.15 -30.89 23.46
C LYS A 617 -23.59 -30.41 23.71
N ASP A 618 -24.34 -30.15 22.65
CA ASP A 618 -25.78 -30.39 22.58
C ASP A 618 -26.34 -29.73 21.30
N SER A 619 -26.24 -30.47 20.20
CA SER A 619 -27.22 -30.53 19.12
C SER A 619 -26.83 -31.71 18.23
N GLY A 620 -27.53 -32.83 18.40
CA GLY A 620 -27.31 -34.01 17.60
C GLY A 620 -27.72 -33.80 16.16
N LYS A 621 -26.71 -33.60 15.32
CA LYS A 621 -26.58 -34.02 13.91
C LYS A 621 -25.25 -33.44 13.40
N ASN A 622 -24.18 -34.24 13.49
CA ASN A 622 -22.93 -33.95 12.75
C ASN A 622 -23.16 -34.28 11.27
N GLY A 623 -23.76 -33.36 10.51
CA GLY A 623 -23.94 -33.56 9.08
C GLY A 623 -22.59 -33.37 8.36
N TYR A 624 -22.05 -34.45 7.82
CA TYR A 624 -20.89 -34.43 6.94
C TYR A 624 -21.32 -34.79 5.52
N ALA A 625 -21.13 -33.89 4.56
CA ALA A 625 -21.43 -34.14 3.14
C ALA A 625 -20.14 -34.44 2.36
N ILE A 626 -20.19 -35.41 1.47
CA ILE A 626 -19.12 -35.66 0.52
C ILE A 626 -19.68 -35.40 -0.88
N VAL A 627 -19.22 -34.31 -1.51
CA VAL A 627 -19.66 -33.93 -2.85
C VAL A 627 -18.68 -34.45 -3.88
N ILE A 628 -19.19 -35.13 -4.91
CA ILE A 628 -18.41 -35.66 -6.03
C ILE A 628 -19.17 -35.48 -7.34
N SER A 629 -18.50 -35.17 -8.44
CA SER A 629 -19.14 -35.08 -9.75
C SER A 629 -19.54 -36.44 -10.29
N GLU A 630 -20.59 -36.54 -11.12
CA GLU A 630 -21.00 -37.77 -11.81
C GLU A 630 -19.84 -38.37 -12.61
N LYS A 631 -19.03 -37.51 -13.26
CA LYS A 631 -17.87 -37.93 -14.06
C LYS A 631 -16.79 -38.60 -13.20
N THR A 632 -16.51 -38.04 -12.05
CA THR A 632 -15.49 -38.55 -11.12
C THR A 632 -16.03 -39.77 -10.32
N ALA A 633 -17.30 -39.77 -9.97
CA ALA A 633 -17.98 -40.90 -9.34
C ALA A 633 -18.07 -42.16 -10.24
N ALA A 634 -18.08 -41.97 -11.57
CA ALA A 634 -18.05 -43.07 -12.54
C ALA A 634 -16.68 -43.78 -12.58
N MET A 635 -15.63 -43.21 -11.98
CA MET A 635 -14.30 -43.84 -11.88
C MET A 635 -14.15 -44.58 -10.56
N PRO A 636 -14.01 -45.94 -10.56
CA PRO A 636 -14.03 -46.74 -9.33
C PRO A 636 -13.00 -46.28 -8.29
N ASP A 637 -11.78 -45.97 -8.71
CA ASP A 637 -10.70 -45.54 -7.81
C ASP A 637 -10.97 -44.18 -7.14
N TRP A 638 -11.57 -43.22 -7.85
CA TRP A 638 -11.98 -41.94 -7.30
C TRP A 638 -13.24 -42.04 -6.43
N LYS A 639 -14.17 -42.92 -6.83
CA LYS A 639 -15.34 -43.20 -6.00
C LYS A 639 -14.93 -43.80 -4.65
N ALA A 640 -13.93 -44.69 -4.63
CA ALA A 640 -13.39 -45.24 -3.41
C ALA A 640 -12.83 -44.16 -2.44
N VAL A 641 -12.34 -43.03 -2.94
CA VAL A 641 -11.92 -41.90 -2.09
C VAL A 641 -13.15 -41.28 -1.37
N ALA A 642 -14.26 -41.09 -2.08
CA ALA A 642 -15.51 -40.61 -1.48
C ALA A 642 -16.10 -41.62 -0.48
N ASP A 643 -16.09 -42.90 -0.83
CA ASP A 643 -16.54 -43.97 0.05
C ASP A 643 -15.70 -44.02 1.34
N LYS A 644 -14.38 -43.82 1.24
CA LYS A 644 -13.47 -43.77 2.41
C LYS A 644 -13.76 -42.59 3.34
N LEU A 645 -14.05 -41.41 2.78
CA LEU A 645 -14.46 -40.26 3.58
C LEU A 645 -15.82 -40.47 4.25
N ALA A 646 -16.77 -41.14 3.53
CA ALA A 646 -18.08 -41.48 4.09
C ALA A 646 -17.96 -42.45 5.25
N GLU A 647 -17.14 -43.51 5.10
CA GLU A 647 -16.84 -44.44 6.16
C GLU A 647 -16.21 -43.75 7.39
N LYS A 648 -15.21 -42.94 7.15
CA LYS A 648 -14.41 -42.29 8.21
C LYS A 648 -15.20 -41.27 9.03
N HIS A 649 -16.06 -40.50 8.38
CA HIS A 649 -16.76 -39.37 9.00
C HIS A 649 -18.26 -39.59 9.20
N GLY A 650 -18.77 -40.76 8.82
CA GLY A 650 -20.21 -41.05 8.87
C GLY A 650 -21.02 -40.14 7.95
N GLY A 651 -20.41 -39.69 6.82
CA GLY A 651 -20.96 -38.71 5.94
C GLY A 651 -21.81 -39.26 4.80
N THR A 652 -22.60 -38.43 4.16
CA THR A 652 -23.44 -38.80 3.02
C THR A 652 -22.81 -38.33 1.71
N ILE A 653 -22.68 -39.22 0.73
CA ILE A 653 -22.19 -38.90 -0.60
C ILE A 653 -23.30 -38.22 -1.41
N VAL A 654 -23.01 -37.04 -1.95
CA VAL A 654 -23.89 -36.27 -2.83
C VAL A 654 -23.23 -36.13 -4.19
N THR A 655 -23.79 -36.82 -5.19
CA THR A 655 -23.30 -36.76 -6.57
C THR A 655 -23.93 -35.58 -7.28
N VAL A 656 -23.07 -34.70 -7.85
CA VAL A 656 -23.48 -33.48 -8.59
C VAL A 656 -23.26 -33.67 -10.09
N LYS A 657 -24.13 -33.08 -10.90
CA LYS A 657 -24.06 -33.22 -12.35
C LYS A 657 -23.16 -32.08 -12.90
N ASP A 658 -23.56 -31.05 -13.43
CA ASP A 658 -22.73 -30.04 -14.10
C ASP A 658 -22.22 -28.94 -13.16
N SER A 659 -22.83 -28.75 -12.00
CA SER A 659 -22.43 -27.77 -10.97
C SER A 659 -22.81 -28.28 -9.58
N VAL A 660 -22.10 -27.78 -8.58
CA VAL A 660 -22.40 -28.09 -7.16
C VAL A 660 -23.81 -27.62 -6.76
N PHE A 661 -24.36 -26.62 -7.46
CA PHE A 661 -25.72 -26.14 -7.27
C PHE A 661 -26.80 -27.13 -7.75
N SER A 662 -26.47 -28.12 -8.58
CA SER A 662 -27.44 -29.12 -9.04
C SER A 662 -28.08 -29.92 -7.91
N ARG A 663 -27.48 -29.88 -6.71
CA ARG A 663 -27.94 -30.53 -5.48
C ARG A 663 -28.14 -29.59 -4.30
N LEU A 664 -28.34 -28.30 -4.57
CA LEU A 664 -28.52 -27.28 -3.51
C LEU A 664 -29.63 -27.67 -2.52
N ASP A 665 -30.82 -28.06 -3.01
CA ASP A 665 -31.93 -28.44 -2.13
C ASP A 665 -31.64 -29.68 -1.27
N THR A 666 -30.83 -30.61 -1.78
CA THR A 666 -30.39 -31.76 -1.03
C THR A 666 -29.44 -31.34 0.09
N LEU A 667 -28.48 -30.47 -0.21
CA LEU A 667 -27.52 -29.92 0.74
C LEU A 667 -28.19 -29.04 1.79
N LYS A 668 -29.18 -28.22 1.39
CA LYS A 668 -30.03 -27.44 2.33
C LYS A 668 -30.73 -28.34 3.35
N LYS A 669 -31.36 -29.39 2.88
CA LYS A 669 -32.04 -30.38 3.77
C LYS A 669 -31.10 -31.11 4.69
N MET A 670 -29.87 -31.34 4.24
CA MET A 670 -28.83 -32.01 5.05
C MET A 670 -28.22 -31.07 6.09
N ALA A 671 -28.19 -29.77 5.82
CA ALA A 671 -27.53 -28.75 6.64
C ALA A 671 -26.15 -29.21 7.14
N PRO A 672 -25.20 -29.56 6.25
CA PRO A 672 -23.92 -30.16 6.66
C PRO A 672 -23.06 -29.11 7.34
N ARG A 673 -22.49 -29.41 8.49
CA ARG A 673 -21.48 -28.61 9.14
C ARG A 673 -20.13 -28.68 8.42
N PHE A 674 -19.83 -29.83 7.81
CA PHE A 674 -18.60 -30.08 7.06
C PHE A 674 -18.93 -30.67 5.68
N MET A 675 -18.18 -30.23 4.66
CA MET A 675 -18.34 -30.69 3.30
C MET A 675 -16.97 -30.98 2.68
N ALA A 676 -16.72 -32.24 2.31
CA ALA A 676 -15.56 -32.63 1.52
C ALA A 676 -15.95 -32.71 0.03
N VAL A 677 -15.21 -32.08 -0.83
CA VAL A 677 -15.41 -32.12 -2.29
C VAL A 677 -14.33 -33.01 -2.90
N VAL A 678 -14.69 -34.20 -3.38
CA VAL A 678 -13.75 -35.09 -4.08
C VAL A 678 -13.73 -34.70 -5.55
N ALA A 679 -12.61 -34.17 -6.00
CA ALA A 679 -12.46 -33.64 -7.36
C ALA A 679 -11.09 -34.02 -7.95
N ARG A 680 -11.06 -34.31 -9.25
CA ARG A 680 -9.82 -34.50 -10.00
C ARG A 680 -9.17 -33.15 -10.30
N PRO A 681 -7.84 -33.09 -10.52
CA PRO A 681 -7.15 -31.82 -10.79
C PRO A 681 -7.78 -30.99 -11.90
N GLU A 682 -8.24 -31.64 -12.97
CA GLU A 682 -8.87 -31.00 -14.12
C GLU A 682 -10.27 -30.44 -13.85
N GLU A 683 -10.90 -30.79 -12.74
CA GLU A 683 -12.19 -30.26 -12.29
C GLU A 683 -12.03 -29.07 -11.34
N ILE A 684 -10.80 -28.81 -10.88
CA ILE A 684 -10.52 -27.75 -9.90
C ILE A 684 -10.09 -26.51 -10.64
N ASP A 685 -11.04 -25.64 -10.89
CA ASP A 685 -10.84 -24.32 -11.48
C ASP A 685 -11.37 -23.20 -10.58
N ARG A 686 -11.24 -21.98 -11.05
CA ARG A 686 -11.74 -20.80 -10.34
C ARG A 686 -13.27 -20.81 -10.19
N VAL A 687 -13.97 -21.45 -11.14
CA VAL A 687 -15.44 -21.52 -11.12
C VAL A 687 -15.89 -22.44 -10.01
N LEU A 688 -15.32 -23.64 -9.90
CA LEU A 688 -15.64 -24.58 -8.81
C LEU A 688 -15.40 -23.95 -7.43
N VAL A 689 -14.27 -23.28 -7.23
CA VAL A 689 -13.94 -22.64 -5.94
C VAL A 689 -14.94 -21.54 -5.60
N ASN A 690 -15.28 -20.67 -6.57
CA ASN A 690 -16.27 -19.63 -6.38
C ASN A 690 -17.66 -20.19 -6.10
N ASP A 691 -18.04 -21.25 -6.79
CA ASP A 691 -19.33 -21.93 -6.61
C ASP A 691 -19.44 -22.57 -5.23
N LEU A 692 -18.36 -23.14 -4.70
CA LEU A 692 -18.32 -23.68 -3.34
C LEU A 692 -18.48 -22.57 -2.29
N HIS A 693 -17.83 -21.42 -2.48
CA HIS A 693 -18.02 -20.26 -1.62
C HIS A 693 -19.46 -19.73 -1.67
N ARG A 694 -20.08 -19.70 -2.86
CA ARG A 694 -21.48 -19.28 -3.01
C ARG A 694 -22.44 -20.32 -2.44
N LEU A 695 -22.16 -21.61 -2.64
CA LEU A 695 -22.96 -22.71 -2.12
C LEU A 695 -23.01 -22.68 -0.59
N SER A 696 -21.84 -22.51 0.06
CA SER A 696 -21.74 -22.50 1.52
C SER A 696 -22.50 -21.35 2.21
N ARG A 697 -22.92 -20.32 1.44
CA ARG A 697 -23.72 -19.19 1.92
C ARG A 697 -25.19 -19.25 1.52
N ARG A 698 -25.61 -20.36 0.96
CA ARG A 698 -26.99 -20.56 0.45
C ARG A 698 -27.63 -21.82 1.03
N LEU A 699 -27.03 -22.40 2.05
CA LEU A 699 -27.59 -23.60 2.69
C LEU A 699 -28.74 -23.26 3.64
N ASP A 700 -28.80 -22.04 4.14
CA ASP A 700 -29.96 -21.45 4.82
C ASP A 700 -30.30 -20.07 4.26
N ASP A 701 -31.08 -19.25 4.99
CA ASP A 701 -31.60 -17.98 4.50
C ASP A 701 -30.83 -16.77 5.04
N ASP A 702 -29.71 -16.99 5.77
CA ASP A 702 -28.82 -15.91 6.21
C ASP A 702 -27.64 -15.70 5.22
N PRO A 703 -26.94 -14.55 5.26
CA PRO A 703 -25.85 -14.28 4.31
C PRO A 703 -24.50 -14.89 4.70
N TYR A 704 -24.41 -15.64 5.78
CA TYR A 704 -23.16 -16.19 6.31
C TYR A 704 -22.81 -17.55 5.73
N GLY A 705 -21.62 -18.06 6.02
CA GLY A 705 -21.19 -19.38 5.55
C GLY A 705 -21.66 -20.48 6.47
N ASP A 706 -22.54 -21.36 5.98
CA ASP A 706 -23.25 -22.40 6.74
C ASP A 706 -22.45 -23.67 6.96
N CYS A 707 -21.39 -23.88 6.17
CA CYS A 707 -20.57 -25.07 6.29
C CYS A 707 -19.08 -24.81 6.04
N ILE A 708 -18.24 -25.57 6.71
CA ILE A 708 -16.80 -25.63 6.47
C ILE A 708 -16.53 -26.65 5.37
N TRP A 709 -15.94 -26.22 4.26
CA TRP A 709 -15.68 -27.09 3.14
C TRP A 709 -14.20 -27.16 2.76
N GLY A 710 -13.82 -28.28 2.11
CA GLY A 710 -12.48 -28.49 1.59
C GLY A 710 -12.47 -29.43 0.40
N ILE A 711 -11.46 -29.29 -0.48
CA ILE A 711 -11.29 -30.15 -1.66
C ILE A 711 -10.29 -31.25 -1.34
N VAL A 712 -10.70 -32.50 -1.57
CA VAL A 712 -9.84 -33.69 -1.49
C VAL A 712 -9.49 -34.10 -2.92
N THR A 713 -8.23 -33.97 -3.27
CA THR A 713 -7.71 -34.20 -4.62
C THR A 713 -6.29 -34.75 -4.60
N GLY A 714 -5.75 -35.06 -5.75
CA GLY A 714 -4.37 -35.53 -5.97
C GLY A 714 -4.13 -35.81 -7.45
N TYR A 715 -2.91 -35.80 -7.93
CA TYR A 715 -2.60 -36.16 -9.31
C TYR A 715 -3.00 -37.59 -9.69
N THR A 716 -3.19 -38.45 -8.68
CA THR A 716 -3.70 -39.79 -8.83
C THR A 716 -4.75 -40.10 -7.75
N PRO A 717 -5.68 -41.04 -7.99
CA PRO A 717 -6.62 -41.50 -6.96
C PRO A 717 -5.93 -41.95 -5.68
N GLN A 718 -4.76 -42.60 -5.77
CA GLN A 718 -3.97 -43.05 -4.62
C GLN A 718 -3.44 -41.88 -3.78
N ALA A 719 -3.11 -40.74 -4.40
CA ALA A 719 -2.72 -39.53 -3.67
C ALA A 719 -3.91 -38.93 -2.91
N ALA A 720 -5.08 -38.82 -3.54
CA ALA A 720 -6.32 -38.40 -2.89
C ALA A 720 -6.75 -39.37 -1.76
N MET A 721 -6.58 -40.70 -1.96
CA MET A 721 -6.86 -41.70 -0.95
C MET A 721 -5.98 -41.55 0.29
N ARG A 722 -4.70 -41.19 0.13
CA ARG A 722 -3.83 -40.93 1.30
C ARG A 722 -4.37 -39.77 2.14
N ILE A 723 -4.86 -38.68 1.49
CA ILE A 723 -5.50 -37.57 2.19
C ILE A 723 -6.77 -38.01 2.90
N ALA A 724 -7.65 -38.75 2.22
CA ALA A 724 -8.89 -39.29 2.80
C ALA A 724 -8.64 -40.22 3.99
N SER A 725 -7.55 -41.01 3.95
CA SER A 725 -7.20 -41.99 4.97
C SER A 725 -6.36 -41.43 6.12
N ALA A 726 -5.79 -40.20 5.99
CA ALA A 726 -4.92 -39.63 7.01
C ALA A 726 -5.64 -39.55 8.37
N THR A 727 -5.07 -40.15 9.39
CA THR A 727 -5.45 -39.94 10.80
C THR A 727 -4.82 -38.64 11.29
N LYS A 728 -5.49 -37.93 12.23
CA LYS A 728 -4.99 -36.69 12.85
C LYS A 728 -3.62 -36.89 13.45
#